data_2b60678a29c5572eda7b8e9594bbc261
#
_entry.id   2b60678a29c5572eda7b8e9594bbc261
#
_cell.length_a   1.000
_cell.length_b   1.000
_cell.length_c   1.000
_cell.angle_alpha   90.00
_cell.angle_beta   90.00
_cell.angle_gamma   90.00
#
_symmetry.space_group_name_H-M   'P 1'
#
loop_
_entity.id
_entity.type
_entity.pdbx_description
1 polymer ?
#
loop_
_entity_poly.entity_id
_entity_poly.type
_entity_poly.pdbx_seq_one_letter_code
_entity_poly.pdbx_strand_id
1 'polypeptide(L)'
;MSGNDEKIDETRRRFMMSGALMVSFSMLPGVKLMAQEVIADEGAAVHIGKATQALAGSLKTNPYLDAWIRIDAAGKVTVHTGKVELGTGVRTALLQVAAEELDMAPSLITFLTADTGASPDEGLTAGSHTIADSGSALLNAAAQVRGLLVDAAATHFGVQSGELIARNAVIKAPDGRAMTYGEAVRLVDLHRVATPTSPLKDPAKFDVIGTSLQRLDIPAKVTGLPSYVQDMTMPGMLHARVVMPPVYEAKLLETNAPEILKMPGVVKVVRNGSMLAVVAKGEWQAVQAQRALSAGSRWTAGRSLPDPSTVHRDLKQISTEHIEIANVHTPAGTPAKTLSAKYSKRYMMHGSIGPSCAVALYKDGAMTVWTHSQGVYPLRDGLAEMLSMPKEKIRCVHVEGSGCYGHNGADDVAAHAALIAREMDGAPVRVQWMREQEHTWDHFTPAMVTEVSASLDAGGTIVDWNYSLWSSSHNERIVNAGRLIPAQMLEKPFAPAPSVPMVQPEGGGDRNAIPLYAFPNMHVMNNFSPTMPLHTSAMRSLGAHMNVFSIEATMDELAAAAGADPVAFRLKHMQDPRARDVIELAARRFGWPRPPRKRNHGVGFAFGKYKNLMAYVAIAVEVSVVPETGQVRLEHAEVAVDSGQIVNPDGIRNQIEGGVIQSASWTLYEELQFDTSRIRSFDWSSYPILRYSAAPHSVNVHLIDRPGAPFLGAAEASMGPTAGAIANALFDATGKRLRDMPLAGESLRRQIDA
;
A
#
# COMPACT_ATOMS: atom_id res chain seq x y z
N MET A 1 20.21 -40.09 -31.90
CA MET A 1 19.20 -39.10 -31.43
C MET A 1 18.96 -39.34 -29.96
N SER A 2 19.90 -38.95 -29.13
CA SER A 2 19.77 -38.98 -27.65
C SER A 2 20.91 -38.13 -27.10
N GLY A 3 20.66 -36.89 -26.88
CA GLY A 3 21.70 -35.96 -26.36
C GLY A 3 21.23 -34.58 -25.93
N ASN A 4 19.94 -34.25 -26.14
CA ASN A 4 19.41 -32.91 -25.79
C ASN A 4 18.45 -32.87 -24.62
N ASP A 5 17.91 -34.01 -24.15
CA ASP A 5 16.95 -34.03 -23.05
C ASP A 5 17.57 -33.99 -21.65
N GLU A 6 18.81 -34.45 -21.49
CA GLU A 6 19.51 -34.41 -20.19
C GLU A 6 19.95 -33.00 -19.76
N LYS A 7 20.28 -32.11 -20.71
CA LYS A 7 20.69 -30.74 -20.36
C LYS A 7 19.53 -29.83 -19.92
N ILE A 8 18.32 -30.12 -20.38
CA ILE A 8 17.10 -29.35 -20.00
C ILE A 8 16.66 -29.70 -18.57
N ASP A 9 16.86 -30.95 -18.16
CA ASP A 9 16.48 -31.43 -16.83
C ASP A 9 17.47 -30.93 -15.74
N GLU A 10 18.74 -30.79 -16.06
CA GLU A 10 19.75 -30.25 -15.13
C GLU A 10 19.56 -28.74 -14.85
N THR A 11 19.11 -27.99 -15.83
CA THR A 11 18.79 -26.55 -15.68
C THR A 11 17.52 -26.35 -14.87
N ARG A 12 16.50 -27.19 -15.05
CA ARG A 12 15.28 -27.20 -14.21
C ARG A 12 15.54 -27.65 -12.78
N ARG A 13 16.41 -28.63 -12.56
CA ARG A 13 16.82 -29.04 -11.20
C ARG A 13 17.61 -27.95 -10.47
N ARG A 14 18.48 -27.22 -11.15
CA ARG A 14 19.19 -26.07 -10.55
C ARG A 14 18.27 -24.90 -10.24
N PHE A 15 17.24 -24.66 -11.05
CA PHE A 15 16.24 -23.61 -10.78
C PHE A 15 15.32 -23.96 -9.61
N MET A 16 14.94 -25.22 -9.46
CA MET A 16 14.15 -25.68 -8.30
C MET A 16 14.98 -25.75 -7.00
N MET A 17 16.27 -26.01 -7.08
CA MET A 17 17.15 -25.99 -5.89
C MET A 17 17.42 -24.58 -5.39
N SER A 18 17.48 -23.55 -6.23
CA SER A 18 17.61 -22.15 -5.77
C SER A 18 16.32 -21.62 -5.10
N GLY A 19 15.14 -22.09 -5.51
CA GLY A 19 13.87 -21.77 -4.83
C GLY A 19 13.70 -22.51 -3.49
N ALA A 20 14.24 -23.73 -3.37
CA ALA A 20 14.17 -24.52 -2.14
C ALA A 20 15.19 -24.07 -1.08
N LEU A 21 16.27 -23.39 -1.46
CA LEU A 21 17.29 -22.90 -0.52
C LEU A 21 16.85 -21.65 0.26
N MET A 22 15.81 -20.94 -0.17
CA MET A 22 15.25 -19.82 0.60
C MET A 22 14.28 -20.26 1.73
N VAL A 23 13.81 -21.50 1.72
CA VAL A 23 12.86 -22.02 2.74
C VAL A 23 13.55 -22.83 3.84
N SER A 24 14.79 -23.26 3.64
CA SER A 24 15.48 -24.18 4.58
C SER A 24 16.44 -23.52 5.56
N PHE A 25 16.58 -22.19 5.59
CA PHE A 25 17.49 -21.50 6.53
C PHE A 25 16.86 -21.09 7.87
N SER A 26 15.58 -21.40 8.11
CA SER A 26 14.89 -21.05 9.36
C SER A 26 14.87 -22.15 10.45
N MET A 27 15.60 -23.26 10.29
CA MET A 27 15.64 -24.34 11.26
C MET A 27 17.04 -24.79 11.67
N LEU A 28 17.94 -23.87 11.99
CA LEU A 28 19.18 -24.21 12.68
C LEU A 28 19.29 -23.43 14.00
N PRO A 29 19.50 -24.10 15.15
CA PRO A 29 19.69 -23.40 16.43
C PRO A 29 21.09 -22.78 16.43
N GLY A 30 21.16 -21.47 16.25
CA GLY A 30 22.44 -20.72 16.23
C GLY A 30 22.36 -19.29 15.68
N VAL A 31 21.26 -18.88 15.08
CA VAL A 31 21.10 -17.53 14.48
C VAL A 31 20.52 -16.53 15.50
N LYS A 32 21.00 -16.55 16.74
CA LYS A 32 20.63 -15.53 17.75
C LYS A 32 21.46 -14.24 17.69
N LEU A 33 22.38 -14.10 16.73
CA LEU A 33 23.33 -12.96 16.69
C LEU A 33 23.13 -11.96 15.54
N MET A 34 22.21 -12.17 14.59
CA MET A 34 22.08 -11.24 13.45
C MET A 34 21.05 -10.12 13.61
N ALA A 35 20.14 -10.19 14.58
CA ALA A 35 19.18 -9.11 14.82
C ALA A 35 19.78 -7.90 15.54
N GLN A 36 20.91 -8.07 16.21
CA GLN A 36 21.56 -7.01 16.99
C GLN A 36 22.55 -6.17 16.16
N GLU A 37 23.14 -6.73 15.09
CA GLU A 37 24.03 -5.96 14.21
C GLU A 37 23.29 -5.07 13.19
N VAL A 38 22.06 -5.42 12.81
CA VAL A 38 21.28 -4.62 11.85
C VAL A 38 20.71 -3.34 12.48
N ILE A 39 20.55 -3.29 13.81
CA ILE A 39 20.03 -2.10 14.52
C ILE A 39 21.15 -1.09 14.85
N ALA A 40 22.42 -1.53 14.90
CA ALA A 40 23.53 -0.68 15.31
C ALA A 40 24.27 0.04 14.17
N ASP A 41 24.08 -0.34 12.90
CA ASP A 41 24.90 0.17 11.78
C ASP A 41 24.11 1.01 10.73
N GLU A 42 22.87 1.38 10.98
CA GLU A 42 22.09 2.25 10.07
C GLU A 42 22.31 3.76 10.27
N GLY A 43 23.36 4.15 10.97
CA GLY A 43 23.86 5.54 10.96
C GLY A 43 24.74 5.86 9.73
N ALA A 44 25.07 4.87 8.91
CA ALA A 44 25.86 5.10 7.71
C ALA A 44 24.96 5.54 6.55
N ALA A 45 24.90 6.85 6.31
CA ALA A 45 24.42 7.40 5.05
C ALA A 45 25.10 6.65 3.90
N VAL A 46 24.35 5.85 3.13
CA VAL A 46 24.83 5.30 1.87
C VAL A 46 25.07 6.49 0.94
N HIS A 47 26.27 6.96 0.86
CA HIS A 47 26.65 8.01 -0.08
C HIS A 47 26.33 7.49 -1.50
N ILE A 48 25.50 8.22 -2.23
CA ILE A 48 25.40 8.10 -3.67
C ILE A 48 26.84 8.30 -4.19
N GLY A 49 27.44 7.25 -4.74
CA GLY A 49 28.82 7.29 -5.25
C GLY A 49 29.78 6.24 -4.67
N LYS A 50 29.41 5.41 -3.66
CA LYS A 50 30.20 4.23 -3.30
C LYS A 50 29.71 3.00 -4.06
N ALA A 51 30.66 2.26 -4.63
CA ALA A 51 30.42 0.99 -5.31
C ALA A 51 29.65 0.03 -4.36
N THR A 52 28.37 -0.17 -4.59
CA THR A 52 27.60 -1.23 -3.95
C THR A 52 27.84 -2.52 -4.75
N GLN A 53 28.11 -3.64 -4.09
CA GLN A 53 28.26 -4.95 -4.76
C GLN A 53 26.92 -5.48 -5.32
N ALA A 54 25.80 -4.82 -5.06
CA ALA A 54 24.46 -5.22 -5.46
C ALA A 54 23.78 -4.15 -6.32
N LEU A 55 22.92 -4.58 -7.25
CA LEU A 55 22.08 -3.70 -8.07
C LEU A 55 21.09 -2.92 -7.19
N ALA A 56 20.78 -1.68 -7.60
CA ALA A 56 19.89 -0.79 -6.85
C ALA A 56 18.40 -1.15 -7.03
N GLY A 57 17.64 -1.11 -5.94
CA GLY A 57 16.18 -1.27 -5.96
C GLY A 57 15.72 -2.50 -6.75
N SER A 58 14.70 -2.32 -7.57
CA SER A 58 14.09 -3.38 -8.41
C SER A 58 15.01 -3.84 -9.58
N LEU A 59 16.16 -3.21 -9.82
CA LEU A 59 17.16 -3.77 -10.73
C LEU A 59 17.69 -5.13 -10.27
N LYS A 60 17.59 -5.46 -8.97
CA LYS A 60 17.97 -6.77 -8.44
C LYS A 60 17.18 -7.91 -9.08
N THR A 61 15.92 -7.69 -9.37
CA THR A 61 14.99 -8.68 -9.96
C THR A 61 14.79 -8.49 -11.45
N ASN A 62 14.98 -7.27 -11.97
CA ASN A 62 14.81 -6.91 -13.37
C ASN A 62 16.06 -6.18 -13.88
N PRO A 63 17.17 -6.89 -14.11
CA PRO A 63 18.47 -6.26 -14.28
C PRO A 63 18.74 -5.67 -15.68
N TYR A 64 17.92 -5.96 -16.69
CA TYR A 64 18.13 -5.47 -18.06
C TYR A 64 17.71 -4.02 -18.21
N LEU A 65 18.58 -3.17 -18.80
CA LEU A 65 18.33 -1.74 -18.95
C LEU A 65 17.13 -1.44 -19.87
N ASP A 66 16.98 -2.19 -20.96
CA ASP A 66 15.87 -2.04 -21.91
C ASP A 66 14.51 -2.50 -21.38
N ALA A 67 14.46 -3.19 -20.25
CA ALA A 67 13.22 -3.43 -19.52
C ALA A 67 12.64 -2.14 -18.93
N TRP A 68 13.51 -1.16 -18.61
CA TRP A 68 13.17 0.12 -17.99
C TRP A 68 13.12 1.28 -18.98
N ILE A 69 14.09 1.34 -19.91
CA ILE A 69 14.27 2.46 -20.82
C ILE A 69 14.46 1.96 -22.24
N ARG A 70 13.57 2.37 -23.13
CA ARG A 70 13.65 2.09 -24.57
C ARG A 70 13.77 3.37 -25.35
N ILE A 71 14.69 3.38 -26.32
CA ILE A 71 14.90 4.50 -27.22
C ILE A 71 14.82 3.95 -28.64
N ASP A 72 13.91 4.48 -29.44
CA ASP A 72 13.82 4.08 -30.86
C ASP A 72 14.76 4.89 -31.75
N ALA A 73 14.88 4.46 -32.99
CA ALA A 73 15.74 5.12 -33.98
C ALA A 73 15.31 6.54 -34.36
N ALA A 74 14.10 6.96 -34.03
CA ALA A 74 13.58 8.30 -34.19
C ALA A 74 13.88 9.19 -32.95
N GLY A 75 14.48 8.62 -31.89
CA GLY A 75 14.82 9.32 -30.65
C GLY A 75 13.68 9.39 -29.64
N LYS A 76 12.56 8.69 -29.84
CA LYS A 76 11.49 8.61 -28.85
C LYS A 76 11.95 7.79 -27.66
N VAL A 77 11.98 8.41 -26.50
CA VAL A 77 12.31 7.77 -25.22
C VAL A 77 11.04 7.30 -24.53
N THR A 78 10.99 6.00 -24.19
CA THR A 78 9.92 5.40 -23.41
C THR A 78 10.51 4.80 -22.15
N VAL A 79 9.98 5.21 -21.00
CA VAL A 79 10.35 4.70 -19.67
C VAL A 79 9.20 3.84 -19.15
N HIS A 80 9.56 2.70 -18.60
CA HIS A 80 8.63 1.69 -18.09
C HIS A 80 8.83 1.49 -16.59
N THR A 81 7.74 1.21 -15.88
CA THR A 81 7.75 0.68 -14.51
C THR A 81 6.69 -0.41 -14.36
N GLY A 82 6.96 -1.41 -13.55
CA GLY A 82 5.97 -2.40 -13.14
C GLY A 82 5.06 -1.91 -12.01
N LYS A 83 5.32 -0.72 -11.47
CA LYS A 83 4.44 -0.08 -10.48
C LYS A 83 3.23 0.57 -11.14
N VAL A 84 2.16 0.71 -10.35
CA VAL A 84 0.86 1.22 -10.80
C VAL A 84 0.53 2.55 -10.13
N GLU A 85 -0.23 3.42 -10.81
CA GLU A 85 -0.75 4.66 -10.23
C GLU A 85 -2.05 4.39 -9.49
N LEU A 86 -2.07 4.69 -8.19
CA LEU A 86 -3.20 4.46 -7.28
C LEU A 86 -3.81 5.79 -6.76
N GLY A 87 -3.50 6.90 -7.43
CA GLY A 87 -3.79 8.25 -6.95
C GLY A 87 -2.66 8.83 -6.10
N THR A 88 -1.54 8.12 -5.97
CA THR A 88 -0.39 8.52 -5.15
C THR A 88 0.54 9.52 -5.82
N GLY A 89 0.41 9.74 -7.13
CA GLY A 89 1.30 10.60 -7.92
C GLY A 89 2.64 9.96 -8.24
N VAL A 90 2.78 8.66 -8.00
CA VAL A 90 4.03 7.93 -8.21
C VAL A 90 4.49 7.92 -9.65
N ARG A 91 3.55 7.90 -10.61
CA ARG A 91 3.85 8.00 -12.04
C ARG A 91 4.63 9.29 -12.37
N THR A 92 4.23 10.42 -11.78
CA THR A 92 4.90 11.71 -11.97
C THR A 92 6.27 11.73 -11.29
N ALA A 93 6.37 11.21 -10.05
CA ALA A 93 7.64 11.17 -9.31
C ALA A 93 8.67 10.26 -10.00
N LEU A 94 8.28 9.08 -10.48
CA LEU A 94 9.19 8.18 -11.21
C LEU A 94 9.62 8.78 -12.56
N LEU A 95 8.74 9.51 -13.24
CA LEU A 95 9.10 10.27 -14.44
C LEU A 95 10.17 11.33 -14.12
N GLN A 96 10.05 12.06 -12.99
CA GLN A 96 11.06 13.04 -12.58
C GLN A 96 12.43 12.38 -12.35
N VAL A 97 12.45 11.22 -11.70
CA VAL A 97 13.70 10.46 -11.48
C VAL A 97 14.37 10.08 -12.80
N ALA A 98 13.62 9.53 -13.74
CA ALA A 98 14.15 9.14 -15.04
C ALA A 98 14.58 10.36 -15.88
N ALA A 99 13.79 11.42 -15.89
CA ALA A 99 14.05 12.65 -16.62
C ALA A 99 15.34 13.34 -16.13
N GLU A 100 15.56 13.38 -14.80
CA GLU A 100 16.77 13.91 -14.20
C GLU A 100 18.01 13.22 -14.75
N GLU A 101 18.09 11.90 -14.64
CA GLU A 101 19.30 11.16 -15.02
C GLU A 101 19.46 10.99 -16.54
N LEU A 102 18.38 11.12 -17.33
CA LEU A 102 18.45 11.14 -18.80
C LEU A 102 18.80 12.52 -19.36
N ASP A 103 18.96 13.54 -18.54
CA ASP A 103 19.12 14.94 -18.98
C ASP A 103 18.01 15.39 -19.96
N MET A 104 16.75 15.04 -19.65
CA MET A 104 15.60 15.31 -20.51
C MET A 104 14.51 16.07 -19.78
N ALA A 105 13.83 16.96 -20.49
CA ALA A 105 12.58 17.52 -19.99
C ALA A 105 11.52 16.41 -19.84
N PRO A 106 10.78 16.34 -18.71
CA PRO A 106 9.74 15.31 -18.48
C PRO A 106 8.73 15.19 -19.63
N SER A 107 8.40 16.28 -20.29
CA SER A 107 7.45 16.32 -21.42
C SER A 107 7.93 15.60 -22.69
N LEU A 108 9.22 15.30 -22.79
CA LEU A 108 9.80 14.58 -23.93
C LEU A 108 9.83 13.07 -23.73
N ILE A 109 9.44 12.58 -22.55
CA ILE A 109 9.47 11.16 -22.17
C ILE A 109 8.05 10.61 -22.19
N THR A 110 7.86 9.48 -22.88
CA THR A 110 6.65 8.66 -22.73
C THR A 110 6.84 7.77 -21.51
N PHE A 111 5.98 7.89 -20.50
CA PHE A 111 6.06 7.10 -19.27
C PHE A 111 4.89 6.09 -19.18
N LEU A 112 5.20 4.81 -19.11
CA LEU A 112 4.24 3.71 -19.06
C LEU A 112 4.31 2.97 -17.73
N THR A 113 3.14 2.78 -17.11
CA THR A 113 2.97 1.98 -15.90
C THR A 113 2.72 0.50 -16.24
N ALA A 114 2.49 -0.31 -15.23
CA ALA A 114 2.43 -1.76 -15.30
C ALA A 114 1.55 -2.33 -16.42
N ASP A 115 2.18 -3.09 -17.27
CA ASP A 115 1.62 -3.87 -18.37
C ASP A 115 2.46 -5.15 -18.51
N THR A 116 1.88 -6.31 -18.28
CA THR A 116 2.62 -7.59 -18.30
C THR A 116 3.22 -7.94 -19.66
N GLY A 117 2.84 -7.21 -20.72
CA GLY A 117 3.42 -7.36 -22.06
C GLY A 117 4.58 -6.40 -22.34
N ALA A 118 4.88 -5.43 -21.45
CA ALA A 118 5.83 -4.36 -21.78
C ALA A 118 6.71 -3.89 -20.63
N SER A 119 6.27 -3.93 -19.38
CA SER A 119 6.98 -3.40 -18.22
C SER A 119 7.77 -4.48 -17.45
N PRO A 120 8.75 -4.12 -16.61
CA PRO A 120 9.39 -5.08 -15.71
C PRO A 120 8.40 -5.61 -14.67
N ASP A 121 8.61 -6.84 -14.18
CA ASP A 121 7.87 -7.39 -13.06
C ASP A 121 8.38 -6.82 -11.74
N GLU A 122 7.64 -5.91 -11.14
CA GLU A 122 7.95 -5.33 -9.84
C GLU A 122 6.95 -5.77 -8.74
N GLY A 123 6.23 -6.86 -8.97
CA GLY A 123 5.25 -7.41 -8.03
C GLY A 123 4.11 -6.44 -7.72
N LEU A 124 3.99 -6.04 -6.46
CA LEU A 124 2.90 -5.18 -5.97
C LEU A 124 3.34 -3.71 -5.81
N THR A 125 2.40 -2.79 -5.99
CA THR A 125 2.52 -1.40 -5.58
C THR A 125 1.90 -1.25 -4.20
N ALA A 126 2.69 -1.50 -3.17
CA ALA A 126 2.23 -1.55 -1.78
C ALA A 126 3.38 -1.19 -0.82
N GLY A 127 3.04 -0.95 0.46
CA GLY A 127 4.00 -0.79 1.54
C GLY A 127 4.91 0.44 1.46
N SER A 128 4.55 1.44 0.66
CA SER A 128 5.33 2.66 0.41
C SER A 128 6.70 2.43 -0.24
N HIS A 129 6.89 1.29 -0.92
CA HIS A 129 8.18 0.90 -1.52
C HIS A 129 8.49 1.57 -2.87
N THR A 130 7.50 2.08 -3.59
CA THR A 130 7.67 2.44 -5.01
C THR A 130 8.86 3.37 -5.26
N ILE A 131 9.00 4.45 -4.49
CA ILE A 131 10.10 5.38 -4.74
C ILE A 131 11.46 4.80 -4.26
N ALA A 132 11.46 4.01 -3.20
CA ALA A 132 12.66 3.35 -2.70
C ALA A 132 13.17 2.27 -3.67
N ASP A 133 12.28 1.44 -4.22
CA ASP A 133 12.63 0.31 -5.08
C ASP A 133 12.70 0.73 -6.56
N SER A 134 11.58 1.15 -7.15
CA SER A 134 11.48 1.54 -8.55
C SER A 134 12.20 2.86 -8.83
N GLY A 135 12.09 3.85 -7.93
CA GLY A 135 12.82 5.11 -8.04
C GLY A 135 14.33 4.90 -8.06
N SER A 136 14.86 4.08 -7.15
CA SER A 136 16.29 3.73 -7.14
C SER A 136 16.72 2.94 -8.38
N ALA A 137 15.85 2.03 -8.88
CA ALA A 137 16.11 1.31 -10.11
C ALA A 137 16.19 2.25 -11.33
N LEU A 138 15.21 3.14 -11.47
CA LEU A 138 15.16 4.12 -12.57
C LEU A 138 16.29 5.14 -12.51
N LEU A 139 16.66 5.63 -11.32
CA LEU A 139 17.79 6.53 -11.13
C LEU A 139 19.06 5.89 -11.71
N ASN A 140 19.34 4.64 -11.33
CA ASN A 140 20.54 3.94 -11.76
C ASN A 140 20.48 3.49 -13.24
N ALA A 141 19.34 2.98 -13.71
CA ALA A 141 19.18 2.58 -15.11
C ALA A 141 19.30 3.78 -16.07
N ALA A 142 18.68 4.91 -15.74
CA ALA A 142 18.73 6.11 -16.53
C ALA A 142 20.15 6.71 -16.63
N ALA A 143 20.88 6.74 -15.50
CA ALA A 143 22.27 7.18 -15.49
C ALA A 143 23.17 6.29 -16.36
N GLN A 144 22.99 4.94 -16.29
CA GLN A 144 23.75 4.00 -17.11
C GLN A 144 23.40 4.14 -18.59
N VAL A 145 22.13 4.27 -18.95
CA VAL A 145 21.70 4.49 -20.35
C VAL A 145 22.28 5.79 -20.87
N ARG A 146 22.18 6.90 -20.14
CA ARG A 146 22.82 8.16 -20.52
C ARG A 146 24.32 7.99 -20.72
N GLY A 147 25.02 7.36 -19.77
CA GLY A 147 26.45 7.11 -19.87
C GLY A 147 26.82 6.35 -21.15
N LEU A 148 26.12 5.26 -21.47
CA LEU A 148 26.34 4.49 -22.68
C LEU A 148 26.15 5.29 -23.97
N LEU A 149 25.13 6.15 -24.03
CA LEU A 149 24.86 7.01 -25.19
C LEU A 149 25.93 8.10 -25.35
N VAL A 150 26.38 8.68 -24.23
CA VAL A 150 27.46 9.70 -24.24
C VAL A 150 28.79 9.05 -24.64
N ASP A 151 29.14 7.87 -24.14
CA ASP A 151 30.36 7.14 -24.51
C ASP A 151 30.37 6.75 -25.99
N ALA A 152 29.22 6.33 -26.54
CA ALA A 152 29.08 6.06 -27.96
C ALA A 152 29.29 7.30 -28.83
N ALA A 153 28.72 8.43 -28.42
CA ALA A 153 28.92 9.71 -29.10
C ALA A 153 30.38 10.17 -29.00
N ALA A 154 31.01 10.03 -27.83
CA ALA A 154 32.41 10.36 -27.61
C ALA A 154 33.34 9.56 -28.53
N THR A 155 33.11 8.26 -28.63
CA THR A 155 33.83 7.38 -29.56
C THR A 155 33.61 7.79 -31.01
N HIS A 156 32.40 8.12 -31.39
CA HIS A 156 32.08 8.56 -32.77
C HIS A 156 32.73 9.90 -33.12
N PHE A 157 32.78 10.84 -32.17
CA PHE A 157 33.38 12.16 -32.36
C PHE A 157 34.91 12.19 -32.19
N GLY A 158 35.50 11.14 -31.56
CA GLY A 158 36.92 11.09 -31.24
C GLY A 158 37.33 12.08 -30.14
N VAL A 159 36.45 12.28 -29.12
CA VAL A 159 36.64 13.15 -27.95
C VAL A 159 36.42 12.36 -26.66
N GLN A 160 36.76 12.96 -25.51
CA GLN A 160 36.47 12.32 -24.23
C GLN A 160 34.98 12.52 -23.83
N SER A 161 34.36 11.52 -23.17
CA SER A 161 32.98 11.57 -22.72
C SER A 161 32.68 12.78 -21.82
N GLY A 162 33.65 13.16 -20.96
CA GLY A 162 33.52 14.32 -20.07
C GLY A 162 33.50 15.69 -20.76
N GLU A 163 33.82 15.77 -22.04
CA GLU A 163 33.74 16.98 -22.85
C GLU A 163 32.36 17.16 -23.48
N LEU A 164 31.52 16.11 -23.46
CA LEU A 164 30.20 16.12 -24.07
C LEU A 164 29.11 16.59 -23.08
N ILE A 165 28.13 17.30 -23.61
CA ILE A 165 26.94 17.73 -22.86
C ILE A 165 25.71 17.07 -23.45
N ALA A 166 25.04 16.22 -22.68
CA ALA A 166 23.73 15.67 -23.01
C ALA A 166 22.62 16.62 -22.50
N ARG A 167 21.64 16.95 -23.36
CA ARG A 167 20.44 17.70 -22.96
C ARG A 167 19.32 17.46 -23.94
N ASN A 168 18.11 17.15 -23.43
CA ASN A 168 16.88 16.95 -24.22
C ASN A 168 17.08 16.00 -25.42
N ALA A 169 17.65 14.82 -25.15
CA ALA A 169 17.95 13.78 -26.12
C ALA A 169 18.95 14.18 -27.23
N VAL A 170 19.80 15.19 -26.99
CA VAL A 170 20.89 15.60 -27.89
C VAL A 170 22.20 15.68 -27.11
N ILE A 171 23.24 15.04 -27.63
CA ILE A 171 24.61 15.06 -27.14
C ILE A 171 25.41 16.00 -27.99
N LYS A 172 26.07 17.00 -27.38
CA LYS A 172 26.86 18.05 -28.10
C LYS A 172 28.33 17.99 -27.69
N ALA A 173 29.21 18.10 -28.67
CA ALA A 173 30.63 18.31 -28.48
C ALA A 173 30.99 19.81 -28.43
N PRO A 174 32.15 20.18 -27.83
CA PRO A 174 32.60 21.58 -27.74
C PRO A 174 32.78 22.28 -29.09
N ASP A 175 33.07 21.53 -30.15
CA ASP A 175 33.24 22.02 -31.52
C ASP A 175 31.93 22.21 -32.29
N GLY A 176 30.77 21.95 -31.63
CA GLY A 176 29.44 22.16 -32.20
C GLY A 176 28.83 20.94 -32.88
N ARG A 177 29.59 19.82 -33.04
CA ARG A 177 29.00 18.56 -33.52
C ARG A 177 27.94 18.09 -32.54
N ALA A 178 26.87 17.47 -33.04
CA ALA A 178 25.77 16.97 -32.22
C ALA A 178 25.31 15.62 -32.73
N MET A 179 24.82 14.79 -31.79
CA MET A 179 24.22 13.49 -32.04
C MET A 179 22.96 13.35 -31.20
N THR A 180 21.86 12.92 -31.77
CA THR A 180 20.62 12.63 -31.03
C THR A 180 20.72 11.28 -30.29
N TYR A 181 19.87 11.06 -29.26
CA TYR A 181 19.78 9.75 -28.61
C TYR A 181 19.34 8.66 -29.59
N GLY A 182 18.50 8.99 -30.58
CA GLY A 182 18.11 8.07 -31.65
C GLY A 182 19.24 7.64 -32.58
N GLU A 183 20.22 8.51 -32.82
CA GLU A 183 21.45 8.18 -33.53
C GLU A 183 22.42 7.39 -32.63
N ALA A 184 22.61 7.81 -31.40
CA ALA A 184 23.55 7.18 -30.45
C ALA A 184 23.10 5.75 -30.10
N VAL A 185 21.79 5.49 -29.92
CA VAL A 185 21.28 4.15 -29.57
C VAL A 185 21.56 3.10 -30.65
N ARG A 186 21.76 3.50 -31.92
CA ARG A 186 22.16 2.58 -33.00
C ARG A 186 23.59 2.06 -32.82
N LEU A 187 24.39 2.69 -31.98
CA LEU A 187 25.77 2.36 -31.72
C LEU A 187 25.97 1.54 -30.44
N VAL A 188 24.89 1.32 -29.66
CA VAL A 188 24.93 0.63 -28.38
C VAL A 188 23.83 -0.44 -28.27
N ASP A 189 24.11 -1.49 -27.55
CA ASP A 189 23.10 -2.47 -27.13
C ASP A 189 22.60 -2.13 -25.73
N LEU A 190 21.31 -1.80 -25.60
CA LEU A 190 20.65 -1.57 -24.31
C LEU A 190 20.07 -2.86 -23.71
N HIS A 191 20.05 -3.98 -24.45
CA HIS A 191 19.69 -5.30 -23.90
C HIS A 191 20.88 -5.87 -23.12
N ARG A 192 21.23 -5.19 -22.05
CA ARG A 192 22.34 -5.56 -21.16
C ARG A 192 21.95 -5.45 -19.70
N VAL A 193 22.61 -6.26 -18.90
CA VAL A 193 22.48 -6.24 -17.44
C VAL A 193 23.08 -4.93 -16.90
N ALA A 194 22.34 -4.28 -16.01
CA ALA A 194 22.82 -3.12 -15.26
C ALA A 194 24.06 -3.47 -14.40
N THR A 195 24.91 -2.49 -14.18
CA THR A 195 26.07 -2.63 -13.30
C THR A 195 25.76 -2.12 -11.89
N PRO A 196 26.48 -2.61 -10.84
CA PRO A 196 26.29 -2.10 -9.47
C PRO A 196 26.64 -0.63 -9.29
N THR A 197 27.51 -0.08 -10.15
CA THR A 197 27.92 1.33 -10.13
C THR A 197 27.29 2.07 -11.30
N SER A 198 26.80 3.28 -11.04
CA SER A 198 26.16 4.14 -12.05
C SER A 198 26.79 5.54 -12.04
N PRO A 199 26.94 6.20 -13.19
CA PRO A 199 27.43 7.57 -13.26
C PRO A 199 26.31 8.57 -12.90
N LEU A 200 25.89 8.54 -11.63
CA LEU A 200 24.83 9.41 -11.11
C LEU A 200 25.23 10.89 -11.13
N LYS A 201 24.27 11.76 -11.35
CA LYS A 201 24.41 13.19 -11.20
C LYS A 201 24.60 13.55 -9.71
N ASP A 202 25.32 14.63 -9.48
CA ASP A 202 25.43 15.23 -8.14
C ASP A 202 24.06 15.75 -7.69
N PRO A 203 23.52 15.33 -6.55
CA PRO A 203 22.23 15.79 -6.04
C PRO A 203 22.10 17.32 -5.90
N ALA A 204 23.21 18.03 -5.68
CA ALA A 204 23.25 19.49 -5.65
C ALA A 204 22.99 20.15 -7.02
N LYS A 205 23.00 19.36 -8.09
CA LYS A 205 22.81 19.79 -9.49
C LYS A 205 21.52 19.25 -10.10
N PHE A 206 20.60 18.73 -9.30
CA PHE A 206 19.30 18.28 -9.78
C PHE A 206 18.44 19.45 -10.22
N ASP A 207 17.90 19.36 -11.44
CA ASP A 207 17.02 20.36 -12.03
C ASP A 207 15.55 19.93 -11.98
N VAL A 208 15.26 18.64 -11.93
CA VAL A 208 13.90 18.05 -12.01
C VAL A 208 13.51 17.38 -10.69
N ILE A 209 14.40 16.59 -10.09
CA ILE A 209 14.20 16.03 -8.74
C ILE A 209 14.18 17.19 -7.73
N GLY A 210 13.24 17.15 -6.77
CA GLY A 210 13.05 18.22 -5.79
C GLY A 210 12.09 19.32 -6.21
N THR A 211 11.60 19.29 -7.46
CA THR A 211 10.60 20.27 -7.96
C THR A 211 9.18 19.73 -7.83
N SER A 212 8.21 20.63 -7.64
CA SER A 212 6.77 20.29 -7.60
C SER A 212 6.20 20.20 -9.03
N LEU A 213 6.62 19.17 -9.77
CA LEU A 213 6.02 18.89 -11.08
C LEU A 213 4.55 18.51 -10.90
N GLN A 214 3.67 19.16 -11.68
CA GLN A 214 2.24 18.87 -11.66
C GLN A 214 1.98 17.40 -12.06
N ARG A 215 1.11 16.73 -11.33
CA ARG A 215 0.72 15.34 -11.61
C ARG A 215 0.15 15.19 -13.01
N LEU A 216 0.66 14.19 -13.75
CA LEU A 216 0.31 13.92 -15.15
C LEU A 216 -1.15 13.50 -15.34
N ASP A 217 -1.76 12.91 -14.32
CA ASP A 217 -3.11 12.35 -14.36
C ASP A 217 -4.22 13.37 -14.02
N ILE A 218 -3.91 14.45 -13.31
CA ILE A 218 -4.90 15.41 -12.84
C ILE A 218 -5.62 16.16 -13.98
N PRO A 219 -4.94 16.67 -15.03
CA PRO A 219 -5.63 17.42 -16.09
C PRO A 219 -6.78 16.66 -16.74
N ALA A 220 -6.60 15.37 -17.04
CA ALA A 220 -7.66 14.54 -17.62
C ALA A 220 -8.84 14.38 -16.64
N LYS A 221 -8.57 14.14 -15.36
CA LYS A 221 -9.58 13.94 -14.32
C LYS A 221 -10.46 15.18 -14.10
N VAL A 222 -9.86 16.38 -14.04
CA VAL A 222 -10.62 17.62 -13.77
C VAL A 222 -11.33 18.17 -14.99
N THR A 223 -10.99 17.71 -16.20
CA THR A 223 -11.66 18.10 -17.46
C THR A 223 -12.70 17.08 -17.91
N GLY A 224 -12.91 15.99 -17.16
CA GLY A 224 -13.89 14.94 -17.48
C GLY A 224 -13.47 14.02 -18.63
N LEU A 225 -12.18 13.97 -18.95
CA LEU A 225 -11.66 12.99 -19.92
C LEU A 225 -11.60 11.60 -19.27
N PRO A 226 -11.74 10.52 -20.06
CA PRO A 226 -11.62 9.16 -19.57
C PRO A 226 -10.30 8.96 -18.82
N SER A 227 -10.36 8.56 -17.54
CA SER A 227 -9.20 8.44 -16.67
C SER A 227 -9.19 7.13 -15.89
N TYR A 228 -10.35 6.56 -15.68
CA TYR A 228 -10.54 5.37 -14.85
C TYR A 228 -10.98 4.16 -15.69
N VAL A 229 -10.78 2.97 -15.16
CA VAL A 229 -11.26 1.74 -15.81
C VAL A 229 -12.79 1.76 -16.01
N GLN A 230 -13.53 2.47 -15.13
CA GLN A 230 -14.96 2.70 -15.26
C GLN A 230 -15.33 3.53 -16.49
N ASP A 231 -14.41 4.38 -16.98
CA ASP A 231 -14.64 5.28 -18.13
C ASP A 231 -14.30 4.60 -19.47
N MET A 232 -13.66 3.44 -19.44
CA MET A 232 -13.23 2.74 -20.65
C MET A 232 -14.41 2.38 -21.54
N THR A 233 -14.28 2.67 -22.81
CA THR A 233 -15.23 2.27 -23.87
C THR A 233 -14.48 1.62 -25.02
N MET A 234 -15.03 0.53 -25.57
CA MET A 234 -14.48 -0.19 -26.71
C MET A 234 -15.57 -0.52 -27.71
N PRO A 235 -15.27 -0.61 -29.01
CA PRO A 235 -16.26 -1.04 -29.99
C PRO A 235 -16.85 -2.40 -29.66
N GLY A 236 -18.18 -2.51 -29.64
CA GLY A 236 -18.89 -3.74 -29.34
C GLY A 236 -18.84 -4.19 -27.88
N MET A 237 -18.38 -3.33 -26.96
CA MET A 237 -18.28 -3.67 -25.54
C MET A 237 -19.64 -4.02 -24.93
N LEU A 238 -19.65 -5.10 -24.17
CA LEU A 238 -20.80 -5.57 -23.40
C LEU A 238 -20.61 -5.19 -21.91
N HIS A 239 -21.72 -5.13 -21.19
CA HIS A 239 -21.76 -4.81 -19.77
C HIS A 239 -22.22 -6.02 -18.97
N ALA A 240 -21.45 -6.40 -17.96
CA ALA A 240 -21.82 -7.48 -17.07
C ALA A 240 -21.97 -7.01 -15.63
N ARG A 241 -22.87 -7.67 -14.90
CA ARG A 241 -23.07 -7.54 -13.46
C ARG A 241 -23.11 -8.91 -12.82
N VAL A 242 -22.40 -9.09 -11.72
CA VAL A 242 -22.36 -10.35 -10.97
C VAL A 242 -23.45 -10.39 -9.93
N VAL A 243 -23.90 -11.61 -9.60
CA VAL A 243 -24.78 -11.87 -8.45
C VAL A 243 -23.95 -12.55 -7.38
N MET A 244 -23.68 -11.83 -6.30
CA MET A 244 -22.90 -12.36 -5.19
C MET A 244 -23.80 -13.17 -4.24
N PRO A 245 -23.26 -14.22 -3.59
CA PRO A 245 -23.99 -14.93 -2.53
C PRO A 245 -24.38 -13.98 -1.39
N PRO A 246 -25.45 -14.27 -0.65
CA PRO A 246 -25.88 -13.41 0.47
C PRO A 246 -24.92 -13.42 1.65
N VAL A 247 -24.13 -14.48 1.79
CA VAL A 247 -23.14 -14.68 2.85
C VAL A 247 -22.04 -15.64 2.36
N TYR A 248 -20.91 -15.64 3.03
CA TYR A 248 -19.76 -16.49 2.69
C TYR A 248 -20.16 -17.98 2.65
N GLU A 249 -19.56 -18.72 1.71
CA GLU A 249 -19.75 -20.14 1.50
C GLU A 249 -21.18 -20.59 1.12
N ALA A 250 -22.12 -19.64 0.93
CA ALA A 250 -23.42 -19.98 0.40
C ALA A 250 -23.30 -20.51 -1.04
N LYS A 251 -23.99 -21.63 -1.33
CA LYS A 251 -23.97 -22.29 -2.63
C LYS A 251 -25.28 -21.98 -3.38
N LEU A 252 -25.15 -21.69 -4.69
CA LEU A 252 -26.28 -21.43 -5.55
C LEU A 252 -27.03 -22.73 -5.84
N LEU A 253 -28.31 -22.77 -5.45
CA LEU A 253 -29.21 -23.89 -5.68
C LEU A 253 -29.92 -23.74 -7.03
N GLU A 254 -30.68 -22.66 -7.18
CA GLU A 254 -31.56 -22.40 -8.31
C GLU A 254 -31.47 -20.95 -8.76
N THR A 255 -31.85 -20.69 -10.00
CA THR A 255 -31.89 -19.35 -10.60
C THR A 255 -33.02 -19.25 -11.62
N ASN A 256 -33.57 -18.05 -11.80
CA ASN A 256 -34.56 -17.72 -12.82
C ASN A 256 -33.92 -17.30 -14.16
N ALA A 257 -32.75 -17.84 -14.51
CA ALA A 257 -32.01 -17.48 -15.71
C ALA A 257 -32.86 -17.52 -17.03
N PRO A 258 -33.80 -18.47 -17.24
CA PRO A 258 -34.64 -18.48 -18.44
C PRO A 258 -35.52 -17.25 -18.60
N GLU A 259 -36.01 -16.66 -17.50
CA GLU A 259 -36.79 -15.42 -17.50
C GLU A 259 -35.90 -14.20 -17.77
N ILE A 260 -34.71 -14.18 -17.17
CA ILE A 260 -33.75 -13.10 -17.36
C ILE A 260 -33.27 -13.00 -18.80
N LEU A 261 -33.07 -14.11 -19.48
CA LEU A 261 -32.68 -14.16 -20.90
C LEU A 261 -33.73 -13.52 -21.84
N LYS A 262 -34.97 -13.37 -21.39
CA LYS A 262 -36.05 -12.69 -22.15
C LYS A 262 -36.07 -11.16 -21.94
N MET A 263 -35.28 -10.65 -21.00
CA MET A 263 -35.25 -9.21 -20.70
C MET A 263 -34.58 -8.42 -21.83
N PRO A 264 -35.05 -7.20 -22.14
CA PRO A 264 -34.50 -6.38 -23.22
C PRO A 264 -33.00 -6.13 -23.06
N GLY A 265 -32.25 -6.44 -24.14
CA GLY A 265 -30.81 -6.20 -24.19
C GLY A 265 -29.94 -7.19 -23.45
N VAL A 266 -30.51 -8.16 -22.73
CA VAL A 266 -29.75 -9.26 -22.15
C VAL A 266 -29.20 -10.16 -23.25
N VAL A 267 -27.91 -10.50 -23.15
CA VAL A 267 -27.18 -11.33 -24.11
C VAL A 267 -26.97 -12.74 -23.57
N LYS A 268 -26.58 -12.85 -22.30
CA LYS A 268 -26.25 -14.15 -21.68
C LYS A 268 -26.39 -14.08 -20.15
N VAL A 269 -26.77 -15.20 -19.55
CA VAL A 269 -26.56 -15.48 -18.13
C VAL A 269 -25.42 -16.49 -18.04
N VAL A 270 -24.38 -16.14 -17.30
CA VAL A 270 -23.20 -16.98 -17.10
C VAL A 270 -23.28 -17.59 -15.70
N ARG A 271 -23.20 -18.92 -15.64
CA ARG A 271 -23.16 -19.70 -14.39
C ARG A 271 -22.04 -20.72 -14.45
N ASN A 272 -21.23 -20.78 -13.41
CA ASN A 272 -20.26 -21.85 -13.19
C ASN A 272 -20.21 -22.13 -11.67
N GLY A 273 -20.82 -23.24 -11.24
CA GLY A 273 -21.02 -23.53 -9.83
C GLY A 273 -21.92 -22.46 -9.15
N SER A 274 -21.36 -21.72 -8.21
CA SER A 274 -22.01 -20.59 -7.51
C SER A 274 -21.66 -19.23 -8.11
N MET A 275 -20.69 -19.15 -9.05
CA MET A 275 -20.42 -17.94 -9.82
C MET A 275 -21.59 -17.68 -10.78
N LEU A 276 -22.22 -16.52 -10.66
CA LEU A 276 -23.41 -16.14 -11.43
C LEU A 276 -23.29 -14.69 -11.90
N ALA A 277 -23.55 -14.47 -13.18
CA ALA A 277 -23.51 -13.14 -13.77
C ALA A 277 -24.51 -13.00 -14.92
N VAL A 278 -24.88 -11.78 -15.26
CA VAL A 278 -25.66 -11.43 -16.44
C VAL A 278 -24.88 -10.45 -17.31
N VAL A 279 -24.94 -10.68 -18.62
CA VAL A 279 -24.29 -9.86 -19.66
C VAL A 279 -25.40 -9.22 -20.50
N ALA A 280 -25.28 -7.91 -20.75
CA ALA A 280 -26.23 -7.14 -21.55
C ALA A 280 -25.50 -6.15 -22.49
N LYS A 281 -26.23 -5.65 -23.50
CA LYS A 281 -25.72 -4.65 -24.46
C LYS A 281 -25.53 -3.26 -23.80
N GLY A 282 -26.36 -2.93 -22.82
CA GLY A 282 -26.30 -1.65 -22.12
C GLY A 282 -26.10 -1.83 -20.62
N GLU A 283 -25.46 -0.86 -19.99
CA GLU A 283 -25.13 -0.92 -18.56
C GLU A 283 -26.38 -0.98 -17.68
N TRP A 284 -27.36 -0.12 -17.93
CA TRP A 284 -28.62 -0.11 -17.17
C TRP A 284 -29.39 -1.43 -17.34
N GLN A 285 -29.38 -2.00 -18.55
CA GLN A 285 -29.98 -3.32 -18.81
C GLN A 285 -29.30 -4.42 -17.97
N ALA A 286 -27.99 -4.38 -17.86
CA ALA A 286 -27.24 -5.32 -17.00
C ALA A 286 -27.60 -5.14 -15.51
N VAL A 287 -27.77 -3.91 -15.03
CA VAL A 287 -28.18 -3.61 -13.64
C VAL A 287 -29.60 -4.12 -13.36
N GLN A 288 -30.55 -3.84 -14.24
CA GLN A 288 -31.94 -4.33 -14.08
C GLN A 288 -32.00 -5.86 -14.08
N ALA A 289 -31.30 -6.49 -15.02
CA ALA A 289 -31.24 -7.94 -15.13
C ALA A 289 -30.53 -8.58 -13.92
N GLN A 290 -29.45 -7.98 -13.39
CA GLN A 290 -28.77 -8.46 -12.20
C GLN A 290 -29.70 -8.43 -10.98
N ARG A 291 -30.45 -7.34 -10.76
CA ARG A 291 -31.39 -7.24 -9.65
C ARG A 291 -32.49 -8.31 -9.74
N ALA A 292 -33.04 -8.53 -10.93
CA ALA A 292 -34.04 -9.55 -11.14
C ALA A 292 -33.48 -10.99 -10.98
N LEU A 293 -32.24 -11.21 -11.47
CA LEU A 293 -31.54 -12.48 -11.31
C LEU A 293 -31.21 -12.77 -9.84
N SER A 294 -30.76 -11.76 -9.11
CA SER A 294 -30.47 -11.86 -7.67
C SER A 294 -31.73 -12.21 -6.87
N ALA A 295 -32.85 -11.52 -7.14
CA ALA A 295 -34.12 -11.75 -6.46
C ALA A 295 -34.70 -13.15 -6.74
N GLY A 296 -34.46 -13.72 -7.94
CA GLY A 296 -34.93 -15.04 -8.33
C GLY A 296 -33.96 -16.19 -8.03
N SER A 297 -32.83 -15.91 -7.42
CA SER A 297 -31.81 -16.93 -7.09
C SER A 297 -31.99 -17.43 -5.65
N ARG A 298 -31.88 -18.75 -5.47
CA ARG A 298 -31.91 -19.41 -4.15
C ARG A 298 -30.52 -19.93 -3.78
N TRP A 299 -30.17 -19.75 -2.51
CA TRP A 299 -28.88 -20.11 -1.97
C TRP A 299 -29.02 -20.99 -0.72
N THR A 300 -27.96 -21.73 -0.38
CA THR A 300 -27.85 -22.36 0.94
C THR A 300 -27.64 -21.30 2.03
N ALA A 301 -27.74 -21.70 3.30
CA ALA A 301 -27.53 -20.79 4.42
C ALA A 301 -26.12 -20.17 4.49
N GLY A 302 -25.10 -20.88 3.95
CA GLY A 302 -23.70 -20.43 4.03
C GLY A 302 -23.13 -20.53 5.44
N ARG A 303 -22.03 -19.82 5.68
CA ARG A 303 -21.32 -19.78 6.97
C ARG A 303 -21.82 -18.61 7.83
N SER A 304 -22.14 -18.87 9.10
CA SER A 304 -22.45 -17.78 10.06
C SER A 304 -21.21 -16.90 10.28
N LEU A 305 -21.46 -15.60 10.40
CA LEU A 305 -20.43 -14.63 10.78
C LEU A 305 -20.20 -14.65 12.31
N PRO A 306 -19.08 -14.11 12.81
CA PRO A 306 -18.83 -14.01 14.25
C PRO A 306 -19.85 -13.09 14.94
N ASP A 307 -19.99 -13.22 16.25
CA ASP A 307 -20.77 -12.27 17.05
C ASP A 307 -19.97 -10.95 17.19
N PRO A 308 -20.46 -9.81 16.69
CA PRO A 308 -19.75 -8.54 16.77
C PRO A 308 -19.48 -8.07 18.21
N SER A 309 -20.26 -8.50 19.19
CA SER A 309 -20.07 -8.15 20.60
C SER A 309 -18.87 -8.85 21.25
N THR A 310 -18.42 -9.96 20.70
CA THR A 310 -17.36 -10.81 21.26
C THR A 310 -16.09 -10.87 20.42
N VAL A 311 -16.06 -10.19 19.27
CA VAL A 311 -14.96 -10.24 18.28
C VAL A 311 -13.56 -10.14 18.93
N HIS A 312 -13.33 -9.17 19.81
CA HIS A 312 -12.01 -8.96 20.41
C HIS A 312 -11.62 -10.06 21.43
N ARG A 313 -12.61 -10.64 22.12
CA ARG A 313 -12.38 -11.80 22.99
C ARG A 313 -12.08 -13.03 22.16
N ASP A 314 -12.89 -13.28 21.15
CA ASP A 314 -12.80 -14.47 20.31
C ASP A 314 -11.54 -14.44 19.47
N LEU A 315 -11.10 -13.28 19.01
CA LEU A 315 -9.81 -13.08 18.31
C LEU A 315 -8.64 -13.63 19.14
N LYS A 316 -8.62 -13.38 20.45
CA LYS A 316 -7.58 -13.92 21.33
C LYS A 316 -7.59 -15.44 21.42
N GLN A 317 -8.77 -16.06 21.30
CA GLN A 317 -8.92 -17.52 21.37
C GLN A 317 -8.50 -18.22 20.08
N ILE A 318 -8.74 -17.58 18.91
CA ILE A 318 -8.39 -18.15 17.60
C ILE A 318 -6.95 -17.81 17.16
N SER A 319 -6.24 -16.95 17.89
CA SER A 319 -4.83 -16.64 17.64
C SER A 319 -3.94 -17.73 18.22
N THR A 320 -3.50 -18.64 17.36
CA THR A 320 -2.80 -19.87 17.74
C THR A 320 -1.30 -19.84 17.48
N GLU A 321 -0.82 -18.86 16.72
CA GLU A 321 0.61 -18.68 16.45
C GLU A 321 1.15 -17.53 17.29
N HIS A 322 2.13 -17.83 18.16
CA HIS A 322 2.74 -16.87 19.09
C HIS A 322 4.18 -16.62 18.67
N ILE A 323 4.46 -15.43 18.16
CA ILE A 323 5.73 -15.05 17.55
C ILE A 323 6.36 -13.94 18.38
N GLU A 324 7.51 -14.23 19.00
CA GLU A 324 8.34 -13.21 19.62
C GLU A 324 9.06 -12.42 18.51
N ILE A 325 8.75 -11.12 18.38
CA ILE A 325 9.31 -10.26 17.33
C ILE A 325 10.38 -9.29 17.84
N ALA A 326 10.44 -9.08 19.14
CA ALA A 326 11.54 -8.37 19.80
C ALA A 326 11.70 -8.87 21.24
N ASN A 327 12.95 -9.00 21.67
CA ASN A 327 13.32 -9.35 23.03
C ASN A 327 14.68 -8.71 23.37
N VAL A 328 14.64 -7.55 24.05
CA VAL A 328 15.82 -6.75 24.40
C VAL A 328 15.95 -6.72 25.94
N HIS A 329 17.13 -7.02 26.42
CA HIS A 329 17.48 -6.94 27.85
C HIS A 329 18.84 -6.27 28.02
N THR A 330 18.83 -5.11 28.64
CA THR A 330 20.01 -4.38 29.06
C THR A 330 19.86 -3.91 30.52
N PRO A 331 20.95 -3.63 31.24
CA PRO A 331 20.85 -3.10 32.60
C PRO A 331 19.95 -1.86 32.66
N ALA A 332 18.99 -1.87 33.57
CA ALA A 332 18.00 -0.80 33.75
C ALA A 332 17.82 -0.45 35.22
N GLY A 333 17.20 0.69 35.49
CA GLY A 333 16.76 1.07 36.85
C GLY A 333 15.68 0.15 37.38
N THR A 334 15.42 0.21 38.68
CA THR A 334 14.34 -0.57 39.31
C THR A 334 12.99 0.07 39.00
N PRO A 335 12.00 -0.74 38.55
CA PRO A 335 10.64 -0.27 38.36
C PRO A 335 10.05 0.34 39.62
N ALA A 336 9.53 1.56 39.51
CA ALA A 336 8.86 2.30 40.58
C ALA A 336 7.35 2.47 40.35
N LYS A 337 6.94 2.57 39.06
CA LYS A 337 5.56 2.74 38.67
C LYS A 337 5.30 1.95 37.38
N THR A 338 4.30 1.06 37.36
CA THR A 338 3.88 0.32 36.17
C THR A 338 2.51 0.79 35.69
N LEU A 339 2.37 0.94 34.38
CA LEU A 339 1.13 1.26 33.70
C LEU A 339 0.79 0.10 32.76
N SER A 340 -0.48 -0.34 32.79
CA SER A 340 -0.98 -1.33 31.85
C SER A 340 -2.23 -0.82 31.12
N ALA A 341 -2.30 -1.04 29.82
CA ALA A 341 -3.40 -0.58 28.99
C ALA A 341 -3.74 -1.63 27.90
N LYS A 342 -5.01 -1.68 27.53
CA LYS A 342 -5.51 -2.50 26.45
C LYS A 342 -6.20 -1.59 25.45
N TYR A 343 -5.93 -1.82 24.17
CA TYR A 343 -6.52 -1.06 23.06
C TYR A 343 -7.16 -2.02 22.05
N SER A 344 -8.17 -1.55 21.33
CA SER A 344 -8.82 -2.34 20.29
C SER A 344 -9.28 -1.51 19.10
N LYS A 345 -9.36 -2.17 17.93
CA LYS A 345 -10.07 -1.66 16.76
C LYS A 345 -10.95 -2.74 16.14
N ARG A 346 -12.04 -2.33 15.50
CA ARG A 346 -12.94 -3.22 14.76
C ARG A 346 -12.51 -3.39 13.32
N TYR A 347 -13.20 -4.28 12.58
CA TYR A 347 -13.05 -4.38 11.13
C TYR A 347 -13.45 -3.06 10.47
N MET A 348 -12.77 -2.70 9.38
CA MET A 348 -13.09 -1.55 8.54
C MET A 348 -12.94 -1.95 7.06
N MET A 349 -13.57 -1.21 6.14
CA MET A 349 -13.46 -1.42 4.69
C MET A 349 -12.58 -0.36 4.04
N HIS A 350 -12.13 -0.60 2.80
CA HIS A 350 -11.37 0.38 2.02
C HIS A 350 -12.18 1.65 1.72
N GLY A 351 -13.48 1.50 1.45
CA GLY A 351 -14.36 2.62 1.17
C GLY A 351 -13.98 3.36 -0.10
N SER A 352 -13.59 2.65 -1.15
CA SER A 352 -13.31 3.25 -2.46
C SER A 352 -14.54 3.96 -3.01
N ILE A 353 -14.37 5.21 -3.50
CA ILE A 353 -15.50 6.04 -3.96
C ILE A 353 -16.24 5.40 -5.13
N GLY A 354 -15.53 4.87 -6.14
CA GLY A 354 -16.11 4.06 -7.20
C GLY A 354 -16.01 2.58 -6.89
N PRO A 355 -17.06 1.77 -7.16
CA PRO A 355 -16.98 0.32 -7.03
C PRO A 355 -15.93 -0.29 -7.97
N SER A 356 -15.38 -1.43 -7.56
CA SER A 356 -14.37 -2.17 -8.32
C SER A 356 -14.87 -2.52 -9.72
N CYS A 357 -13.99 -2.33 -10.73
CA CYS A 357 -14.30 -2.48 -12.15
C CYS A 357 -13.12 -3.08 -12.92
N ALA A 358 -13.42 -3.89 -13.91
CA ALA A 358 -12.43 -4.38 -14.88
C ALA A 358 -13.06 -4.55 -16.27
N VAL A 359 -12.25 -4.46 -17.30
CA VAL A 359 -12.63 -4.82 -18.67
C VAL A 359 -11.78 -6.01 -19.10
N ALA A 360 -12.38 -7.03 -19.70
CA ALA A 360 -11.66 -8.16 -20.24
C ALA A 360 -12.08 -8.45 -21.68
N LEU A 361 -11.12 -8.91 -22.48
CA LEU A 361 -11.32 -9.37 -23.85
C LEU A 361 -10.64 -10.72 -24.01
N TYR A 362 -11.43 -11.73 -24.34
CA TYR A 362 -10.92 -13.02 -24.80
C TYR A 362 -11.08 -13.10 -26.31
N LYS A 363 -9.99 -13.30 -27.03
CA LYS A 363 -9.99 -13.38 -28.48
C LYS A 363 -8.81 -14.22 -28.97
N ASP A 364 -9.04 -15.07 -29.97
CA ASP A 364 -8.01 -15.88 -30.62
C ASP A 364 -7.16 -16.72 -29.62
N GLY A 365 -7.80 -17.20 -28.54
CA GLY A 365 -7.15 -17.99 -27.50
C GLY A 365 -6.27 -17.19 -26.55
N ALA A 366 -6.34 -15.85 -26.57
CA ALA A 366 -5.61 -14.96 -25.67
C ALA A 366 -6.58 -14.10 -24.85
N MET A 367 -6.17 -13.74 -23.64
CA MET A 367 -6.93 -12.91 -22.70
C MET A 367 -6.20 -11.58 -22.47
N THR A 368 -6.90 -10.46 -22.60
CA THR A 368 -6.41 -9.16 -22.12
C THR A 368 -7.36 -8.63 -21.05
N VAL A 369 -6.80 -8.20 -19.92
CA VAL A 369 -7.55 -7.66 -18.78
C VAL A 369 -7.04 -6.26 -18.43
N TRP A 370 -7.91 -5.26 -18.47
CA TRP A 370 -7.66 -3.91 -17.97
C TRP A 370 -8.25 -3.79 -16.56
N THR A 371 -7.43 -3.40 -15.60
CA THR A 371 -7.78 -3.48 -14.18
C THR A 371 -7.07 -2.42 -13.36
N HIS A 372 -7.65 -2.07 -12.22
CA HIS A 372 -7.00 -1.20 -11.21
C HIS A 372 -6.31 -1.99 -10.08
N SER A 373 -5.93 -3.25 -10.34
CA SER A 373 -5.14 -4.06 -9.41
C SER A 373 -3.85 -3.39 -9.00
N GLN A 374 -3.42 -3.59 -7.76
CA GLN A 374 -2.11 -3.14 -7.27
C GLN A 374 -0.93 -3.94 -7.83
N GLY A 375 -1.18 -5.10 -8.47
CA GLY A 375 -0.14 -5.96 -9.01
C GLY A 375 -0.61 -6.78 -10.20
N VAL A 376 -0.32 -6.31 -11.41
CA VAL A 376 -0.77 -6.97 -12.65
C VAL A 376 -0.09 -8.32 -12.87
N TYR A 377 1.12 -8.54 -12.36
CA TYR A 377 1.85 -9.79 -12.52
C TYR A 377 1.30 -10.90 -11.61
N PRO A 378 1.14 -10.71 -10.28
CA PRO A 378 0.46 -11.69 -9.44
C PRO A 378 -0.97 -12.00 -9.93
N LEU A 379 -1.71 -10.96 -10.39
CA LEU A 379 -3.03 -11.15 -10.96
C LEU A 379 -3.00 -12.03 -12.21
N ARG A 380 -2.09 -11.77 -13.15
CA ARG A 380 -1.91 -12.60 -14.36
C ARG A 380 -1.68 -14.06 -14.00
N ASP A 381 -0.81 -14.32 -13.03
CA ASP A 381 -0.46 -15.70 -12.64
C ASP A 381 -1.65 -16.40 -11.96
N GLY A 382 -2.42 -15.71 -11.11
CA GLY A 382 -3.67 -16.22 -10.54
C GLY A 382 -4.76 -16.48 -11.60
N LEU A 383 -4.89 -15.57 -12.59
CA LEU A 383 -5.82 -15.78 -13.72
C LEU A 383 -5.40 -16.95 -14.60
N ALA A 384 -4.10 -17.14 -14.84
CA ALA A 384 -3.58 -18.26 -15.63
C ALA A 384 -3.94 -19.60 -15.00
N GLU A 385 -3.78 -19.73 -13.68
CA GLU A 385 -4.18 -20.92 -12.93
C GLU A 385 -5.70 -21.10 -12.97
N MET A 386 -6.50 -20.07 -12.63
CA MET A 386 -7.97 -20.12 -12.61
C MET A 386 -8.56 -20.51 -13.95
N LEU A 387 -8.05 -19.94 -15.04
CA LEU A 387 -8.53 -20.18 -16.41
C LEU A 387 -7.91 -21.43 -17.04
N SER A 388 -6.93 -22.06 -16.41
CA SER A 388 -6.10 -23.12 -17.00
C SER A 388 -5.52 -22.72 -18.36
N MET A 389 -4.95 -21.50 -18.42
CA MET A 389 -4.34 -20.91 -19.61
C MET A 389 -2.84 -20.67 -19.39
N PRO A 390 -1.99 -20.81 -20.43
CA PRO A 390 -0.60 -20.35 -20.34
C PRO A 390 -0.53 -18.85 -20.00
N LYS A 391 0.31 -18.45 -19.06
CA LYS A 391 0.42 -17.06 -18.62
C LYS A 391 0.86 -16.10 -19.75
N GLU A 392 1.56 -16.60 -20.76
CA GLU A 392 1.98 -15.87 -21.95
C GLU A 392 0.80 -15.51 -22.87
N LYS A 393 -0.35 -16.17 -22.69
CA LYS A 393 -1.61 -15.86 -23.37
C LYS A 393 -2.50 -14.90 -22.59
N ILE A 394 -2.03 -14.43 -21.42
CA ILE A 394 -2.76 -13.49 -20.57
C ILE A 394 -1.96 -12.22 -20.42
N ARG A 395 -2.54 -11.11 -20.83
CA ARG A 395 -1.99 -9.76 -20.63
C ARG A 395 -2.86 -8.99 -19.65
N CYS A 396 -2.28 -8.54 -18.57
CA CYS A 396 -2.91 -7.61 -17.61
C CYS A 396 -2.31 -6.22 -17.78
N VAL A 397 -3.18 -5.22 -17.97
CA VAL A 397 -2.81 -3.83 -18.19
C VAL A 397 -3.43 -3.00 -17.07
N HIS A 398 -2.60 -2.23 -16.36
CA HIS A 398 -3.10 -1.33 -15.34
C HIS A 398 -3.82 -0.14 -15.94
N VAL A 399 -5.01 0.15 -15.44
CA VAL A 399 -5.77 1.38 -15.64
C VAL A 399 -6.22 1.86 -14.26
N GLU A 400 -6.12 3.16 -13.99
CA GLU A 400 -6.47 3.69 -12.68
C GLU A 400 -7.92 3.38 -12.29
N GLY A 401 -8.14 3.15 -11.00
CA GLY A 401 -9.47 3.04 -10.39
C GLY A 401 -9.79 4.27 -9.55
N SER A 402 -11.05 4.44 -9.20
CA SER A 402 -11.56 5.56 -8.42
C SER A 402 -11.40 5.36 -6.90
N GLY A 403 -10.26 4.91 -6.48
CA GLY A 403 -9.85 4.62 -5.11
C GLY A 403 -9.20 3.25 -5.01
N CYS A 404 -8.28 3.11 -4.05
CA CYS A 404 -7.58 1.85 -3.79
C CYS A 404 -7.50 1.59 -2.29
N TYR A 405 -6.57 2.24 -1.60
CA TYR A 405 -6.31 2.17 -0.15
C TYR A 405 -5.81 0.80 0.35
N GLY A 406 -5.54 -0.15 -0.54
CA GLY A 406 -5.03 -1.48 -0.22
C GLY A 406 -5.59 -2.57 -1.14
N HIS A 407 -5.70 -3.79 -0.64
CA HIS A 407 -6.20 -4.94 -1.37
C HIS A 407 -7.73 -4.94 -1.39
N ASN A 408 -8.31 -4.07 -2.22
CA ASN A 408 -9.74 -3.98 -2.47
C ASN A 408 -10.21 -5.02 -3.51
N GLY A 409 -11.47 -4.96 -3.95
CA GLY A 409 -12.08 -5.90 -4.89
C GLY A 409 -11.54 -5.88 -6.34
N ALA A 410 -10.43 -5.15 -6.61
CA ALA A 410 -9.88 -5.00 -7.97
C ALA A 410 -9.45 -6.31 -8.61
N ASP A 411 -8.83 -7.20 -7.83
CA ASP A 411 -8.37 -8.50 -8.32
C ASP A 411 -9.55 -9.44 -8.56
N ASP A 412 -10.54 -9.42 -7.70
CA ASP A 412 -11.74 -10.26 -7.80
C ASP A 412 -12.64 -9.85 -8.97
N VAL A 413 -12.84 -8.55 -9.17
CA VAL A 413 -13.63 -8.07 -10.33
C VAL A 413 -12.91 -8.37 -11.65
N ALA A 414 -11.57 -8.32 -11.66
CA ALA A 414 -10.78 -8.72 -12.83
C ALA A 414 -10.93 -10.22 -13.13
N ALA A 415 -10.97 -11.06 -12.10
CA ALA A 415 -11.23 -12.49 -12.23
C ALA A 415 -12.66 -12.76 -12.75
N HIS A 416 -13.67 -12.05 -12.24
CA HIS A 416 -15.03 -12.11 -12.81
C HIS A 416 -15.04 -11.71 -14.29
N ALA A 417 -14.37 -10.60 -14.64
CA ALA A 417 -14.33 -10.12 -16.01
C ALA A 417 -13.68 -11.14 -16.96
N ALA A 418 -12.58 -11.77 -16.54
CA ALA A 418 -11.89 -12.79 -17.31
C ALA A 418 -12.75 -14.05 -17.51
N LEU A 419 -13.42 -14.54 -16.46
CA LEU A 419 -14.36 -15.68 -16.56
C LEU A 419 -15.51 -15.39 -17.52
N ILE A 420 -16.11 -14.21 -17.43
CA ILE A 420 -17.25 -13.82 -18.26
C ILE A 420 -16.81 -13.57 -19.71
N ALA A 421 -15.69 -12.88 -19.93
CA ALA A 421 -15.17 -12.61 -21.27
C ALA A 421 -14.86 -13.89 -22.04
N ARG A 422 -14.39 -14.95 -21.37
CA ARG A 422 -14.17 -16.27 -21.98
C ARG A 422 -15.44 -16.86 -22.58
N GLU A 423 -16.61 -16.53 -22.02
CA GLU A 423 -17.93 -16.94 -22.50
C GLU A 423 -18.47 -16.05 -23.65
N MET A 424 -17.78 -14.95 -23.97
CA MET A 424 -18.20 -13.90 -24.91
C MET A 424 -17.18 -13.68 -26.03
N ASP A 425 -16.55 -14.74 -26.52
CA ASP A 425 -15.43 -14.73 -27.47
C ASP A 425 -15.49 -13.58 -28.49
N GLY A 426 -14.42 -12.79 -28.54
CA GLY A 426 -14.27 -11.64 -29.44
C GLY A 426 -14.95 -10.33 -28.99
N ALA A 427 -15.77 -10.32 -27.94
CA ALA A 427 -16.40 -9.12 -27.40
C ALA A 427 -15.73 -8.64 -26.11
N PRO A 428 -15.33 -7.35 -25.98
CA PRO A 428 -14.90 -6.80 -24.71
C PRO A 428 -16.05 -6.82 -23.69
N VAL A 429 -15.78 -7.18 -22.45
CA VAL A 429 -16.78 -7.22 -21.37
C VAL A 429 -16.31 -6.35 -20.22
N ARG A 430 -17.09 -5.33 -19.85
CA ARG A 430 -16.89 -4.55 -18.62
C ARG A 430 -17.69 -5.17 -17.49
N VAL A 431 -17.02 -5.54 -16.41
CA VAL A 431 -17.64 -5.95 -15.15
C VAL A 431 -17.41 -4.86 -14.12
N GLN A 432 -18.46 -4.40 -13.50
CA GLN A 432 -18.39 -3.46 -12.38
C GLN A 432 -19.26 -3.99 -11.25
N TRP A 433 -18.73 -4.02 -10.04
CA TRP A 433 -19.51 -4.37 -8.87
C TRP A 433 -20.56 -3.29 -8.55
N MET A 434 -21.61 -3.67 -7.88
CA MET A 434 -22.56 -2.72 -7.29
C MET A 434 -22.01 -2.20 -5.97
N ARG A 435 -22.48 -1.04 -5.50
CA ARG A 435 -22.00 -0.44 -4.24
C ARG A 435 -22.19 -1.38 -3.04
N GLU A 436 -23.33 -2.02 -2.94
CA GLU A 436 -23.62 -2.99 -1.90
C GLU A 436 -22.72 -4.23 -1.96
N GLN A 437 -22.24 -4.60 -3.14
CA GLN A 437 -21.27 -5.70 -3.31
C GLN A 437 -19.88 -5.28 -2.87
N GLU A 438 -19.43 -4.07 -3.22
CA GLU A 438 -18.17 -3.52 -2.74
C GLU A 438 -18.13 -3.50 -1.21
N HIS A 439 -19.19 -3.04 -0.56
CA HIS A 439 -19.24 -2.93 0.89
C HIS A 439 -19.32 -4.29 1.62
N THR A 440 -19.84 -5.33 0.97
CA THR A 440 -20.08 -6.62 1.61
C THR A 440 -19.08 -7.70 1.22
N TRP A 441 -18.38 -7.55 0.10
CA TRP A 441 -17.48 -8.55 -0.47
C TRP A 441 -16.03 -8.07 -0.64
N ASP A 442 -15.77 -6.76 -0.49
CA ASP A 442 -14.41 -6.24 -0.41
C ASP A 442 -13.66 -6.89 0.78
N HIS A 443 -12.33 -6.95 0.67
CA HIS A 443 -11.52 -7.38 1.80
C HIS A 443 -11.51 -6.30 2.88
N PHE A 444 -11.66 -6.71 4.13
CA PHE A 444 -11.65 -5.79 5.27
C PHE A 444 -10.27 -5.70 5.92
N THR A 445 -9.97 -4.61 6.63
CA THR A 445 -8.85 -4.63 7.57
C THR A 445 -9.24 -5.49 8.78
N PRO A 446 -8.33 -6.33 9.31
CA PRO A 446 -8.62 -7.13 10.50
C PRO A 446 -8.98 -6.30 11.72
N ALA A 447 -9.87 -6.82 12.56
CA ALA A 447 -9.97 -6.39 13.95
C ALA A 447 -8.66 -6.68 14.68
N MET A 448 -8.28 -5.84 15.62
CA MET A 448 -7.04 -5.98 16.39
C MET A 448 -7.26 -5.70 17.86
N VAL A 449 -6.47 -6.37 18.69
CA VAL A 449 -6.30 -6.07 20.11
C VAL A 449 -4.82 -5.88 20.39
N THR A 450 -4.47 -4.89 21.21
CA THR A 450 -3.11 -4.74 21.73
C THR A 450 -3.14 -4.58 23.25
N GLU A 451 -2.13 -5.10 23.92
CA GLU A 451 -1.92 -4.93 25.37
C GLU A 451 -0.51 -4.45 25.60
N VAL A 452 -0.40 -3.42 26.40
CA VAL A 452 0.87 -2.78 26.76
C VAL A 452 1.02 -2.81 28.27
N SER A 453 2.21 -3.18 28.77
CA SER A 453 2.62 -2.97 30.16
C SER A 453 4.00 -2.35 30.16
N ALA A 454 4.13 -1.15 30.74
CA ALA A 454 5.39 -0.40 30.77
C ALA A 454 5.67 0.16 32.15
N SER A 455 6.94 0.16 32.55
CA SER A 455 7.37 0.61 33.88
C SER A 455 8.34 1.79 33.80
N LEU A 456 8.12 2.76 34.69
CA LEU A 456 9.02 3.88 34.96
C LEU A 456 9.87 3.60 36.20
N ASP A 457 11.12 4.05 36.21
CA ASP A 457 11.92 4.16 37.42
C ASP A 457 11.50 5.39 38.25
N ALA A 458 12.14 5.61 39.41
CA ALA A 458 11.88 6.78 40.27
C ALA A 458 12.22 8.12 39.61
N GLY A 459 13.07 8.13 38.56
CA GLY A 459 13.44 9.29 37.76
C GLY A 459 12.53 9.54 36.56
N GLY A 460 11.46 8.75 36.41
CA GLY A 460 10.53 8.86 35.29
C GLY A 460 11.14 8.44 33.96
N THR A 461 12.07 7.47 33.95
CA THR A 461 12.61 6.85 32.74
C THR A 461 11.92 5.50 32.52
N ILE A 462 11.60 5.17 31.27
CA ILE A 462 11.04 3.85 30.94
C ILE A 462 12.16 2.82 31.11
N VAL A 463 11.92 1.80 31.94
CA VAL A 463 12.86 0.71 32.24
C VAL A 463 12.39 -0.65 31.77
N ASP A 464 11.09 -0.80 31.47
CA ASP A 464 10.51 -2.04 30.99
C ASP A 464 9.33 -1.73 30.06
N TRP A 465 9.23 -2.50 28.95
CA TRP A 465 8.17 -2.37 27.94
C TRP A 465 7.75 -3.75 27.43
N ASN A 466 6.55 -4.15 27.73
CA ASN A 466 5.94 -5.38 27.26
C ASN A 466 4.75 -5.06 26.36
N TYR A 467 4.75 -5.59 25.13
CA TYR A 467 3.72 -5.33 24.15
C TYR A 467 3.25 -6.64 23.51
N SER A 468 1.96 -6.86 23.50
CA SER A 468 1.34 -8.00 22.81
C SER A 468 0.23 -7.54 21.90
N LEU A 469 0.17 -8.11 20.70
CA LEU A 469 -0.92 -7.86 19.78
C LEU A 469 -1.58 -9.17 19.31
N TRP A 470 -2.85 -9.07 18.93
CA TRP A 470 -3.65 -10.15 18.35
C TRP A 470 -4.30 -9.64 17.07
N SER A 471 -4.12 -10.37 15.97
CA SER A 471 -4.67 -10.03 14.66
C SER A 471 -4.78 -11.24 13.75
N SER A 472 -5.77 -11.28 12.87
CA SER A 472 -5.76 -12.15 11.69
C SER A 472 -4.83 -11.59 10.60
N SER A 473 -4.74 -12.32 9.49
CA SER A 473 -3.88 -11.92 8.37
C SER A 473 -4.24 -10.54 7.79
N HIS A 474 -3.22 -9.74 7.54
CA HIS A 474 -3.29 -8.49 6.76
C HIS A 474 -2.77 -8.66 5.33
N ASN A 475 -2.56 -9.89 4.86
CA ASN A 475 -1.94 -10.11 3.54
C ASN A 475 -2.50 -11.37 2.86
N GLU A 476 -3.73 -11.27 2.38
CA GLU A 476 -4.37 -12.32 1.60
C GLU A 476 -4.22 -12.06 0.08
N ARG A 477 -3.03 -11.62 -0.33
CA ARG A 477 -2.67 -11.36 -1.72
C ARG A 477 -2.67 -12.65 -2.55
N ILE A 478 -2.77 -12.50 -3.87
CA ILE A 478 -2.79 -13.61 -4.81
C ILE A 478 -1.44 -14.34 -4.76
N VAL A 479 -1.45 -15.56 -4.28
CA VAL A 479 -0.34 -16.52 -4.32
C VAL A 479 -0.77 -17.83 -5.04
N ASN A 480 -2.06 -18.02 -5.21
CA ASN A 480 -2.70 -19.04 -6.04
C ASN A 480 -4.10 -18.57 -6.45
N ALA A 481 -4.74 -19.23 -7.40
CA ALA A 481 -6.10 -18.89 -7.87
C ALA A 481 -7.15 -18.90 -6.74
N GLY A 482 -6.97 -19.72 -5.71
CA GLY A 482 -7.87 -19.79 -4.58
C GLY A 482 -7.96 -18.52 -3.73
N ARG A 483 -7.04 -17.56 -3.91
CA ARG A 483 -7.10 -16.24 -3.30
C ARG A 483 -8.04 -15.27 -4.04
N LEU A 484 -8.51 -15.64 -5.21
CA LEU A 484 -9.53 -14.91 -5.96
C LEU A 484 -10.92 -15.42 -5.55
N ILE A 485 -11.78 -14.56 -5.02
CA ILE A 485 -13.13 -14.91 -4.58
C ILE A 485 -13.93 -15.65 -5.67
N PRO A 486 -13.92 -15.21 -6.95
CA PRO A 486 -14.62 -15.93 -8.01
C PRO A 486 -14.14 -17.37 -8.21
N ALA A 487 -12.85 -17.64 -8.03
CA ALA A 487 -12.29 -18.98 -8.19
C ALA A 487 -12.78 -19.96 -7.11
N GLN A 488 -13.11 -19.48 -5.92
CA GLN A 488 -13.72 -20.28 -4.85
C GLN A 488 -15.19 -20.65 -5.13
N MET A 489 -15.84 -19.90 -6.04
CA MET A 489 -17.27 -20.08 -6.38
C MET A 489 -17.51 -21.02 -7.56
N LEU A 490 -16.46 -21.44 -8.27
CA LEU A 490 -16.58 -22.30 -9.46
C LEU A 490 -17.14 -23.69 -9.11
N GLU A 491 -17.64 -24.41 -10.11
CA GLU A 491 -18.08 -25.80 -9.96
C GLU A 491 -16.95 -26.70 -9.42
N LYS A 492 -15.72 -26.44 -9.90
CA LYS A 492 -14.48 -27.00 -9.34
C LYS A 492 -13.73 -25.87 -8.64
N PRO A 493 -13.99 -25.63 -7.36
CA PRO A 493 -13.44 -24.50 -6.65
C PRO A 493 -11.95 -24.66 -6.37
N PHE A 494 -11.22 -23.56 -6.42
CA PHE A 494 -9.84 -23.51 -5.95
C PHE A 494 -9.80 -23.22 -4.46
N ALA A 495 -9.01 -23.96 -3.72
CA ALA A 495 -8.79 -23.71 -2.30
C ALA A 495 -7.79 -22.55 -2.12
N PRO A 496 -8.09 -21.59 -1.23
CA PRO A 496 -7.13 -20.55 -0.89
C PRO A 496 -5.91 -21.14 -0.17
N ALA A 497 -4.73 -20.59 -0.47
CA ALA A 497 -3.52 -20.93 0.28
C ALA A 497 -3.70 -20.55 1.76
N PRO A 498 -3.09 -21.29 2.71
CA PRO A 498 -3.13 -20.93 4.13
C PRO A 498 -2.62 -19.52 4.39
N SER A 499 -3.26 -18.84 5.36
CA SER A 499 -2.78 -17.54 5.82
C SER A 499 -1.51 -17.71 6.65
N VAL A 500 -0.52 -16.89 6.38
CA VAL A 500 0.77 -16.88 7.09
C VAL A 500 1.11 -15.47 7.56
N PRO A 501 1.82 -15.31 8.69
CA PRO A 501 2.27 -14.01 9.14
C PRO A 501 3.31 -13.42 8.18
N MET A 502 3.26 -12.12 7.98
CA MET A 502 4.32 -11.40 7.26
C MET A 502 5.54 -11.24 8.18
N VAL A 503 6.72 -11.56 7.65
CA VAL A 503 7.97 -11.47 8.41
C VAL A 503 8.40 -10.01 8.59
N GLN A 504 8.94 -9.67 9.77
CA GLN A 504 9.59 -8.39 10.01
C GLN A 504 10.81 -8.20 9.08
N PRO A 505 11.16 -7.00 8.67
CA PRO A 505 10.59 -5.69 9.06
C PRO A 505 9.33 -5.27 8.30
N GLU A 506 8.90 -6.02 7.29
CA GLU A 506 7.67 -5.70 6.56
C GLU A 506 6.44 -5.71 7.47
N GLY A 507 6.26 -6.81 8.22
CA GLY A 507 5.17 -7.00 9.18
C GLY A 507 3.77 -6.89 8.58
N GLY A 508 2.83 -7.57 9.21
CA GLY A 508 1.39 -7.52 8.91
C GLY A 508 0.63 -6.78 10.00
N GLY A 509 -0.04 -7.52 10.86
CA GLY A 509 -0.65 -6.99 12.08
C GLY A 509 0.37 -6.39 13.05
N ASP A 510 1.58 -6.89 13.02
CA ASP A 510 2.72 -6.46 13.84
C ASP A 510 3.55 -5.29 13.25
N ARG A 511 3.13 -4.73 12.11
CA ARG A 511 3.81 -3.57 11.51
C ARG A 511 3.85 -2.40 12.50
N ASN A 512 5.05 -1.87 12.79
CA ASN A 512 5.30 -0.86 13.81
C ASN A 512 4.93 -1.27 15.27
N ALA A 513 4.83 -2.57 15.57
CA ALA A 513 4.64 -3.02 16.95
C ALA A 513 5.91 -2.87 17.80
N ILE A 514 7.08 -2.86 17.18
CA ILE A 514 8.36 -2.53 17.81
C ILE A 514 8.49 -0.99 17.80
N PRO A 515 8.43 -0.31 18.97
CA PRO A 515 8.62 1.14 19.02
C PRO A 515 10.06 1.55 18.68
N LEU A 516 10.24 2.70 18.04
CA LEU A 516 11.58 3.22 17.69
C LEU A 516 12.31 3.84 18.90
N TYR A 517 11.65 3.93 20.05
CA TYR A 517 12.23 4.45 21.28
C TYR A 517 13.28 3.47 21.85
N ALA A 518 14.32 4.01 22.46
CA ALA A 518 15.35 3.24 23.14
C ALA A 518 14.88 2.81 24.53
N PHE A 519 14.38 1.57 24.64
CA PHE A 519 14.00 0.97 25.91
C PHE A 519 15.02 -0.08 26.34
N PRO A 520 15.50 -0.08 27.61
CA PRO A 520 16.49 -1.04 28.06
C PRO A 520 15.97 -2.47 28.13
N ASN A 521 14.69 -2.66 28.50
CA ASN A 521 14.01 -3.95 28.44
C ASN A 521 12.77 -3.81 27.59
N MET A 522 12.67 -4.62 26.53
CA MET A 522 11.54 -4.62 25.59
C MET A 522 11.21 -6.04 25.16
N HIS A 523 9.96 -6.43 25.33
CA HIS A 523 9.43 -7.70 24.84
C HIS A 523 8.19 -7.47 24.01
N VAL A 524 8.16 -7.95 22.75
CA VAL A 524 7.07 -7.74 21.81
C VAL A 524 6.61 -9.08 21.23
N MET A 525 5.32 -9.39 21.40
CA MET A 525 4.68 -10.61 20.95
C MET A 525 3.63 -10.34 19.88
N ASN A 526 3.73 -11.02 18.75
CA ASN A 526 2.67 -11.11 17.73
C ASN A 526 1.91 -12.43 17.92
N ASN A 527 0.64 -12.33 18.33
CA ASN A 527 -0.26 -13.46 18.43
C ASN A 527 -1.14 -13.51 17.18
N PHE A 528 -0.67 -14.24 16.17
CA PHE A 528 -1.29 -14.29 14.85
C PHE A 528 -2.41 -15.34 14.82
N SER A 529 -3.53 -14.99 14.17
CA SER A 529 -4.60 -15.93 13.84
C SER A 529 -4.53 -16.32 12.37
N PRO A 530 -4.29 -17.59 12.03
CA PRO A 530 -4.42 -18.08 10.67
C PRO A 530 -5.89 -18.17 10.21
N THR A 531 -6.84 -18.09 11.14
CA THR A 531 -8.28 -18.08 10.87
C THR A 531 -8.78 -16.65 10.62
N MET A 532 -9.56 -16.48 9.55
CA MET A 532 -10.19 -15.23 9.20
C MET A 532 -11.72 -15.34 9.32
N PRO A 533 -12.31 -14.82 10.40
CA PRO A 533 -13.78 -14.83 10.56
C PRO A 533 -14.49 -14.02 9.47
N LEU A 534 -13.91 -12.94 9.00
CA LEU A 534 -14.30 -12.18 7.81
C LEU A 534 -13.17 -12.23 6.78
N HIS A 535 -13.46 -11.97 5.51
CA HIS A 535 -12.43 -11.82 4.48
C HIS A 535 -11.60 -10.57 4.79
N THR A 536 -10.36 -10.78 5.24
CA THR A 536 -9.46 -9.67 5.59
C THR A 536 -8.23 -9.64 4.69
N SER A 537 -7.70 -8.44 4.43
CA SER A 537 -6.42 -8.26 3.75
C SER A 537 -5.80 -6.89 4.05
N ALA A 538 -4.85 -6.48 3.21
CA ALA A 538 -4.07 -5.26 3.39
C ALA A 538 -4.93 -4.01 3.16
N MET A 539 -5.05 -3.17 4.17
CA MET A 539 -5.51 -1.80 4.05
C MET A 539 -4.36 -0.84 4.41
N ARG A 540 -4.34 0.36 3.87
CA ARG A 540 -3.28 1.37 4.03
C ARG A 540 -2.72 1.36 5.45
N SER A 541 -1.41 1.21 5.60
CA SER A 541 -0.65 1.06 6.84
C SER A 541 -0.77 -0.27 7.62
N LEU A 542 -1.69 -1.18 7.26
CA LEU A 542 -1.86 -2.49 7.93
C LEU A 542 -1.99 -2.34 9.47
N GLY A 543 -1.17 -3.07 10.24
CA GLY A 543 -1.14 -2.99 11.70
C GLY A 543 -0.58 -1.68 12.26
N ALA A 544 0.19 -0.90 11.47
CA ALA A 544 0.83 0.33 11.97
C ALA A 544 -0.17 1.36 12.49
N HIS A 545 -1.36 1.47 11.89
CA HIS A 545 -2.41 2.38 12.39
C HIS A 545 -2.75 2.09 13.85
N MET A 546 -2.97 0.81 14.20
CA MET A 546 -3.31 0.39 15.55
C MET A 546 -2.11 0.38 16.49
N ASN A 547 -0.96 -0.12 16.02
CA ASN A 547 0.22 -0.25 16.88
C ASN A 547 0.78 1.12 17.29
N VAL A 548 0.91 2.06 16.35
CA VAL A 548 1.37 3.42 16.67
C VAL A 548 0.36 4.15 17.54
N PHE A 549 -0.96 3.98 17.31
CA PHE A 549 -1.99 4.51 18.21
C PHE A 549 -1.76 4.06 19.67
N SER A 550 -1.65 2.76 19.90
CA SER A 550 -1.50 2.23 21.27
C SER A 550 -0.14 2.57 21.89
N ILE A 551 0.94 2.55 21.11
CA ILE A 551 2.28 2.97 21.58
C ILE A 551 2.27 4.45 21.97
N GLU A 552 1.80 5.33 21.10
CA GLU A 552 1.84 6.78 21.30
C GLU A 552 0.87 7.27 22.38
N ALA A 553 -0.29 6.62 22.55
CA ALA A 553 -1.18 6.86 23.67
C ALA A 553 -0.55 6.43 24.99
N THR A 554 0.14 5.29 25.05
CA THR A 554 0.85 4.81 26.23
C THR A 554 2.04 5.72 26.56
N MET A 555 2.80 6.19 25.56
CA MET A 555 3.89 7.16 25.77
C MET A 555 3.40 8.47 26.41
N ASP A 556 2.22 8.94 26.01
CA ASP A 556 1.60 10.13 26.60
C ASP A 556 1.12 9.88 28.06
N GLU A 557 0.58 8.70 28.34
CA GLU A 557 0.20 8.29 29.70
C GLU A 557 1.42 8.18 30.62
N LEU A 558 2.53 7.61 30.12
CA LEU A 558 3.79 7.53 30.86
C LEU A 558 4.42 8.90 31.10
N ALA A 559 4.36 9.81 30.12
CA ALA A 559 4.80 11.20 30.30
C ALA A 559 4.02 11.90 31.41
N ALA A 560 2.69 11.78 31.40
CA ALA A 560 1.85 12.31 32.48
C ALA A 560 2.15 11.66 33.83
N ALA A 561 2.40 10.35 33.88
CA ALA A 561 2.78 9.63 35.09
C ALA A 561 4.14 10.03 35.66
N ALA A 562 5.07 10.48 34.79
CA ALA A 562 6.39 11.02 35.12
C ALA A 562 6.34 12.52 35.44
N GLY A 563 5.19 13.21 35.30
CA GLY A 563 5.08 14.67 35.42
C GLY A 563 5.85 15.44 34.35
N ALA A 564 6.07 14.82 33.18
CA ALA A 564 6.89 15.36 32.10
C ALA A 564 6.02 15.89 30.95
N ASP A 565 6.54 16.85 30.20
CA ASP A 565 5.96 17.27 28.94
C ASP A 565 6.02 16.11 27.91
N PRO A 566 4.95 15.79 27.19
CA PRO A 566 4.91 14.62 26.31
C PRO A 566 5.89 14.67 25.14
N VAL A 567 6.26 15.85 24.64
CA VAL A 567 7.29 16.00 23.59
C VAL A 567 8.68 15.81 24.20
N ALA A 568 8.98 16.45 25.31
CA ALA A 568 10.24 16.29 26.01
C ALA A 568 10.46 14.82 26.45
N PHE A 569 9.39 14.16 26.92
CA PHE A 569 9.44 12.75 27.30
C PHE A 569 9.79 11.82 26.11
N ARG A 570 9.23 12.07 24.93
CA ARG A 570 9.60 11.34 23.70
C ARG A 570 11.06 11.58 23.32
N LEU A 571 11.52 12.82 23.35
CA LEU A 571 12.91 13.18 23.07
C LEU A 571 13.91 12.57 24.06
N LYS A 572 13.52 12.41 25.35
CA LYS A 572 14.32 11.73 26.36
C LYS A 572 14.62 10.26 25.99
N HIS A 573 13.67 9.58 25.36
CA HIS A 573 13.77 8.17 24.99
C HIS A 573 14.13 7.95 23.51
N MET A 574 14.38 9.01 22.72
CA MET A 574 14.67 8.93 21.29
C MET A 574 16.14 9.15 20.99
N GLN A 575 16.81 8.14 20.42
CA GLN A 575 18.23 8.22 20.05
C GLN A 575 18.44 8.55 18.56
N ASP A 576 17.51 8.15 17.67
CA ASP A 576 17.61 8.42 16.23
C ASP A 576 17.56 9.93 15.95
N PRO A 577 18.61 10.56 15.39
CA PRO A 577 18.66 12.00 15.17
C PRO A 577 17.61 12.49 14.17
N ARG A 578 17.27 11.69 13.15
CA ARG A 578 16.24 12.04 12.16
C ARG A 578 14.85 12.02 12.79
N ALA A 579 14.59 11.09 13.70
CA ALA A 579 13.37 11.06 14.50
C ALA A 579 13.26 12.31 15.40
N ARG A 580 14.35 12.70 16.04
CA ARG A 580 14.41 13.94 16.84
C ARG A 580 14.11 15.17 16.00
N ASP A 581 14.70 15.28 14.81
CA ASP A 581 14.48 16.41 13.89
C ASP A 581 12.99 16.60 13.55
N VAL A 582 12.27 15.52 13.22
CA VAL A 582 10.82 15.63 12.89
C VAL A 582 9.98 15.95 14.15
N ILE A 583 10.32 15.36 15.31
CA ILE A 583 9.63 15.65 16.57
C ILE A 583 9.78 17.13 16.94
N GLU A 584 11.00 17.65 16.91
CA GLU A 584 11.30 19.03 17.25
C GLU A 584 10.69 20.03 16.25
N LEU A 585 10.70 19.68 14.95
CA LEU A 585 10.10 20.52 13.90
C LEU A 585 8.58 20.61 14.06
N ALA A 586 7.88 19.50 14.23
CA ALA A 586 6.42 19.48 14.42
C ALA A 586 6.02 20.25 15.68
N ALA A 587 6.70 20.01 16.80
CA ALA A 587 6.47 20.73 18.06
C ALA A 587 6.68 22.24 17.92
N ARG A 588 7.78 22.67 17.32
CA ARG A 588 8.08 24.08 17.08
C ARG A 588 7.05 24.75 16.15
N ARG A 589 6.62 24.09 15.09
CA ARG A 589 5.64 24.62 14.13
C ARG A 589 4.26 24.75 14.75
N PHE A 590 3.89 23.82 15.62
CA PHE A 590 2.63 23.86 16.38
C PHE A 590 2.64 24.94 17.50
N GLY A 591 3.80 25.43 17.88
CA GLY A 591 3.95 26.35 19.02
C GLY A 591 3.96 25.64 20.38
N TRP A 592 4.49 24.40 20.42
CA TRP A 592 4.69 23.68 21.68
C TRP A 592 5.80 24.31 22.54
N PRO A 593 5.70 24.37 23.87
CA PRO A 593 4.68 23.81 24.75
C PRO A 593 3.36 24.58 24.69
N ARG A 594 2.30 23.88 24.99
CA ARG A 594 0.87 24.12 24.81
C ARG A 594 0.38 25.56 24.66
N PRO A 595 -0.42 25.89 23.64
CA PRO A 595 -1.23 27.09 23.62
C PRO A 595 -2.27 27.10 24.77
N PRO A 596 -2.79 28.27 25.19
CA PRO A 596 -3.84 28.36 26.19
C PRO A 596 -5.06 27.53 25.84
N ARG A 597 -5.58 26.76 26.80
CA ARG A 597 -6.75 25.89 26.58
C ARG A 597 -8.01 26.69 26.29
N LYS A 598 -8.65 26.40 25.15
CA LYS A 598 -10.06 26.71 24.93
C LYS A 598 -10.91 25.62 25.59
N ARG A 599 -12.11 25.95 26.05
CA ARG A 599 -13.05 24.95 26.58
C ARG A 599 -13.37 23.90 25.52
N ASN A 600 -13.37 22.65 25.91
CA ASN A 600 -13.65 21.48 25.04
C ASN A 600 -12.68 21.32 23.85
N HIS A 601 -11.51 21.97 23.91
CA HIS A 601 -10.41 21.74 22.97
C HIS A 601 -9.28 21.02 23.67
N GLY A 602 -8.56 20.22 22.92
CA GLY A 602 -7.36 19.54 23.41
C GLY A 602 -6.31 19.44 22.31
N VAL A 603 -5.06 19.32 22.75
CA VAL A 603 -3.91 19.17 21.86
C VAL A 603 -3.20 17.85 22.14
N GLY A 604 -2.70 17.21 21.09
CA GLY A 604 -2.02 15.93 21.18
C GLY A 604 -0.84 15.85 20.22
N PHE A 605 0.11 15.02 20.59
CA PHE A 605 1.33 14.80 19.83
C PHE A 605 1.57 13.30 19.63
N ALA A 606 2.13 12.92 18.48
CA ALA A 606 2.57 11.56 18.21
C ALA A 606 3.69 11.52 17.17
N PHE A 607 4.42 10.40 17.15
CA PHE A 607 5.53 10.15 16.26
C PHE A 607 5.47 8.71 15.71
N GLY A 608 6.03 8.48 14.52
CA GLY A 608 6.30 7.14 13.97
C GLY A 608 7.26 7.20 12.78
N LYS A 609 8.07 6.17 12.62
CA LYS A 609 8.79 5.85 11.39
C LYS A 609 8.10 4.67 10.74
N TYR A 610 7.51 4.85 9.58
CA TYR A 610 6.70 3.78 8.97
C TYR A 610 7.54 2.52 8.73
N LYS A 611 7.08 1.36 9.22
CA LYS A 611 7.81 0.08 9.24
C LYS A 611 9.16 0.11 9.96
N ASN A 612 9.53 1.19 10.63
CA ASN A 612 10.89 1.49 11.08
C ASN A 612 11.94 1.54 9.94
N LEU A 613 11.51 1.58 8.69
CA LEU A 613 12.34 1.59 7.47
C LEU A 613 12.09 2.80 6.58
N MET A 614 10.84 3.28 6.51
CA MET A 614 10.38 4.30 5.57
C MET A 614 10.37 5.70 6.22
N ALA A 615 9.54 6.62 5.71
CA ALA A 615 9.51 7.99 6.17
C ALA A 615 9.19 8.13 7.66
N TYR A 616 9.84 9.12 8.27
CA TYR A 616 9.58 9.58 9.63
C TYR A 616 8.47 10.64 9.61
N VAL A 617 7.54 10.56 10.54
CA VAL A 617 6.47 11.54 10.68
C VAL A 617 6.24 11.84 12.15
N ALA A 618 6.26 13.13 12.50
CA ALA A 618 5.75 13.64 13.78
C ALA A 618 4.57 14.57 13.50
N ILE A 619 3.55 14.51 14.34
CA ILE A 619 2.32 15.28 14.18
C ILE A 619 1.85 15.85 15.51
N ALA A 620 1.51 17.12 15.51
CA ALA A 620 0.77 17.78 16.58
C ALA A 620 -0.60 18.20 16.07
N VAL A 621 -1.64 17.94 16.85
CA VAL A 621 -3.04 18.22 16.47
C VAL A 621 -3.78 19.01 17.53
N GLU A 622 -4.78 19.80 17.10
CA GLU A 622 -5.84 20.35 17.96
C GLU A 622 -7.15 19.67 17.59
N VAL A 623 -7.91 19.23 18.58
CA VAL A 623 -9.28 18.73 18.41
C VAL A 623 -10.28 19.56 19.21
N SER A 624 -11.53 19.62 18.73
CA SER A 624 -12.68 20.09 19.51
C SER A 624 -13.65 18.95 19.77
N VAL A 625 -14.32 18.99 20.91
CA VAL A 625 -15.28 17.98 21.36
C VAL A 625 -16.61 18.66 21.70
N VAL A 626 -17.71 18.07 21.27
CA VAL A 626 -19.08 18.41 21.70
C VAL A 626 -19.49 17.35 22.72
N PRO A 627 -19.40 17.62 24.05
CA PRO A 627 -19.62 16.61 25.07
C PRO A 627 -20.99 15.94 24.99
N GLU A 628 -22.03 16.72 24.68
CA GLU A 628 -23.42 16.29 24.65
C GLU A 628 -23.69 15.23 23.56
N THR A 629 -22.93 15.25 22.47
CA THR A 629 -23.10 14.32 21.34
C THR A 629 -21.92 13.36 21.17
N GLY A 630 -20.79 13.63 21.81
CA GLY A 630 -19.54 12.93 21.58
C GLY A 630 -18.92 13.21 20.20
N GLN A 631 -19.40 14.23 19.48
CA GLN A 631 -18.80 14.63 18.22
C GLN A 631 -17.40 15.19 18.45
N VAL A 632 -16.48 14.78 17.58
CA VAL A 632 -15.09 15.23 17.57
C VAL A 632 -14.77 15.81 16.21
N ARG A 633 -14.07 16.93 16.20
CA ARG A 633 -13.49 17.51 15.00
C ARG A 633 -11.99 17.68 15.17
N LEU A 634 -11.25 17.22 14.19
CA LEU A 634 -9.84 17.60 14.03
C LEU A 634 -9.82 19.01 13.47
N GLU A 635 -9.34 19.99 14.26
CA GLU A 635 -9.37 21.40 13.87
C GLU A 635 -8.15 21.79 13.05
N HIS A 636 -6.98 21.37 13.50
CA HIS A 636 -5.70 21.75 12.93
C HIS A 636 -4.65 20.65 13.13
N ALA A 637 -3.73 20.51 12.17
CA ALA A 637 -2.58 19.61 12.28
C ALA A 637 -1.30 20.25 11.72
N GLU A 638 -0.20 20.13 12.46
CA GLU A 638 1.15 20.45 12.04
C GLU A 638 1.95 19.16 11.93
N VAL A 639 2.45 18.86 10.73
CA VAL A 639 3.09 17.58 10.41
C VAL A 639 4.50 17.83 9.91
N ALA A 640 5.51 17.24 10.55
CA ALA A 640 6.88 17.21 10.05
C ALA A 640 7.21 15.86 9.45
N VAL A 641 7.88 15.85 8.31
CA VAL A 641 8.18 14.64 7.52
C VAL A 641 9.61 14.64 7.06
N ASP A 642 10.29 13.52 7.25
CA ASP A 642 11.58 13.21 6.62
C ASP A 642 11.43 11.94 5.76
N SER A 643 11.50 12.11 4.45
CA SER A 643 11.39 11.02 3.46
C SER A 643 12.72 10.78 2.72
N GLY A 644 13.85 11.20 3.26
CA GLY A 644 15.14 11.16 2.57
C GLY A 644 15.21 12.20 1.46
N GLN A 645 15.80 11.84 0.31
CA GLN A 645 15.81 12.70 -0.87
C GLN A 645 14.37 12.94 -1.36
N ILE A 646 13.98 14.20 -1.40
CA ILE A 646 12.67 14.61 -1.89
C ILE A 646 12.68 14.59 -3.43
N VAL A 647 11.75 13.85 -4.04
CA VAL A 647 11.57 13.83 -5.51
C VAL A 647 10.53 14.86 -5.93
N ASN A 648 9.32 14.77 -5.38
CA ASN A 648 8.23 15.72 -5.66
C ASN A 648 7.63 16.22 -4.33
N PRO A 649 7.97 17.45 -3.92
CA PRO A 649 7.50 18.00 -2.63
C PRO A 649 5.98 18.08 -2.53
N ASP A 650 5.28 18.47 -3.60
CA ASP A 650 3.82 18.53 -3.65
C ASP A 650 3.20 17.15 -3.51
N GLY A 651 3.75 16.15 -4.21
CA GLY A 651 3.31 14.76 -4.09
C GLY A 651 3.41 14.23 -2.66
N ILE A 652 4.50 14.52 -1.94
CA ILE A 652 4.66 14.10 -0.53
C ILE A 652 3.62 14.80 0.35
N ARG A 653 3.43 16.14 0.21
CA ARG A 653 2.41 16.87 0.99
C ARG A 653 1.02 16.27 0.78
N ASN A 654 0.60 16.05 -0.45
CA ASN A 654 -0.70 15.45 -0.77
C ASN A 654 -0.89 14.06 -0.14
N GLN A 655 0.18 13.22 -0.09
CA GLN A 655 0.10 11.90 0.54
C GLN A 655 -0.02 11.99 2.06
N ILE A 656 0.67 12.92 2.69
CA ILE A 656 0.62 13.13 4.14
C ILE A 656 -0.73 13.74 4.55
N GLU A 657 -1.20 14.78 3.85
CA GLU A 657 -2.52 15.41 4.10
C GLU A 657 -3.65 14.40 3.93
N GLY A 658 -3.66 13.65 2.82
CA GLY A 658 -4.63 12.59 2.57
C GLY A 658 -4.57 11.47 3.62
N GLY A 659 -3.36 11.15 4.12
CA GLY A 659 -3.18 10.19 5.21
C GLY A 659 -3.73 10.69 6.55
N VAL A 660 -3.53 11.95 6.88
CA VAL A 660 -4.11 12.59 8.09
C VAL A 660 -5.63 12.56 8.04
N ILE A 661 -6.24 12.97 6.92
CA ILE A 661 -7.70 12.99 6.76
C ILE A 661 -8.28 11.57 6.85
N GLN A 662 -7.68 10.60 6.15
CA GLN A 662 -8.14 9.21 6.16
C GLN A 662 -7.97 8.57 7.54
N SER A 663 -6.83 8.78 8.21
CA SER A 663 -6.62 8.27 9.56
C SER A 663 -7.57 8.89 10.57
N ALA A 664 -7.88 10.19 10.43
CA ALA A 664 -8.90 10.84 11.27
C ALA A 664 -10.29 10.20 11.06
N SER A 665 -10.66 9.87 9.81
CA SER A 665 -11.89 9.16 9.50
C SER A 665 -11.94 7.79 10.20
N TRP A 666 -10.91 6.98 10.04
CA TRP A 666 -10.81 5.65 10.65
C TRP A 666 -10.81 5.68 12.18
N THR A 667 -10.09 6.65 12.74
CA THR A 667 -9.96 6.80 14.20
C THR A 667 -11.27 7.24 14.86
N LEU A 668 -12.06 8.08 14.18
CA LEU A 668 -13.22 8.74 14.77
C LEU A 668 -14.56 8.12 14.40
N TYR A 669 -14.72 7.52 13.19
CA TYR A 669 -16.05 7.20 12.66
C TYR A 669 -16.21 5.79 12.15
N GLU A 670 -15.15 5.15 11.59
CA GLU A 670 -15.31 3.99 10.74
C GLU A 670 -15.26 2.67 11.49
N GLU A 671 -16.30 1.89 11.36
CA GLU A 671 -16.37 0.48 11.75
C GLU A 671 -17.35 -0.29 10.88
N LEU A 672 -17.01 -1.54 10.56
CA LEU A 672 -17.88 -2.43 9.82
C LEU A 672 -19.01 -2.92 10.73
N GLN A 673 -20.26 -2.68 10.31
CA GLN A 673 -21.46 -3.20 10.98
C GLN A 673 -21.84 -4.55 10.36
N PHE A 674 -22.04 -5.57 11.19
CA PHE A 674 -22.49 -6.89 10.79
C PHE A 674 -23.21 -7.59 11.97
N ASP A 675 -23.92 -8.65 11.66
CA ASP A 675 -24.46 -9.60 12.64
C ASP A 675 -24.04 -11.03 12.26
N THR A 676 -24.54 -12.02 12.98
CA THR A 676 -24.20 -13.43 12.74
C THR A 676 -24.70 -13.96 11.40
N SER A 677 -25.57 -13.21 10.70
CA SER A 677 -26.18 -13.61 9.44
C SER A 677 -25.59 -12.91 8.21
N ARG A 678 -25.14 -11.65 8.32
CA ARG A 678 -24.66 -10.86 7.19
C ARG A 678 -23.93 -9.59 7.58
N ILE A 679 -23.21 -8.99 6.62
CA ILE A 679 -22.70 -7.62 6.70
C ILE A 679 -23.90 -6.64 6.62
N ARG A 680 -23.90 -5.62 7.49
CA ARG A 680 -24.92 -4.59 7.59
C ARG A 680 -24.49 -3.26 6.99
N SER A 681 -23.19 -3.03 6.87
CA SER A 681 -22.62 -1.89 6.14
C SER A 681 -22.68 -2.15 4.64
N PHE A 682 -23.73 -1.70 3.95
CA PHE A 682 -23.95 -1.94 2.52
C PHE A 682 -23.96 -0.65 1.68
N ASP A 683 -23.92 0.51 2.31
CA ASP A 683 -23.89 1.83 1.68
C ASP A 683 -23.22 2.88 2.58
N TRP A 684 -23.12 4.11 2.08
CA TRP A 684 -22.50 5.23 2.82
C TRP A 684 -23.34 5.74 4.02
N SER A 685 -24.57 5.33 4.18
CA SER A 685 -25.39 5.64 5.35
C SER A 685 -25.15 4.66 6.49
N SER A 686 -24.87 3.41 6.15
CA SER A 686 -24.57 2.33 7.09
C SER A 686 -23.05 2.17 7.37
N TYR A 687 -22.20 2.88 6.62
CA TYR A 687 -20.77 3.00 6.85
C TYR A 687 -20.34 4.47 6.72
N PRO A 688 -20.50 5.28 7.76
CA PRO A 688 -20.16 6.69 7.71
C PRO A 688 -18.65 6.90 7.65
N ILE A 689 -18.22 7.81 6.76
CA ILE A 689 -16.85 8.30 6.65
C ILE A 689 -16.80 9.79 7.01
N LEU A 690 -15.61 10.32 7.28
CA LEU A 690 -15.39 11.75 7.49
C LEU A 690 -15.85 12.54 6.26
N ARG A 691 -16.77 13.47 6.46
CA ARG A 691 -17.33 14.31 5.40
C ARG A 691 -16.65 15.67 5.38
N TYR A 692 -16.76 16.40 4.27
CA TYR A 692 -16.17 17.72 4.09
C TYR A 692 -16.48 18.70 5.26
N SER A 693 -17.70 18.67 5.79
CA SER A 693 -18.08 19.51 6.95
C SER A 693 -17.31 19.21 8.23
N ALA A 694 -16.73 18.01 8.38
CA ALA A 694 -15.91 17.58 9.50
C ALA A 694 -14.42 17.60 9.19
N ALA A 695 -14.03 17.97 7.96
CA ALA A 695 -12.62 18.09 7.59
C ALA A 695 -11.90 19.14 8.45
N PRO A 696 -10.60 18.96 8.74
CA PRO A 696 -9.81 19.94 9.47
C PRO A 696 -9.75 21.28 8.72
N HIS A 697 -9.63 22.37 9.45
CA HIS A 697 -9.43 23.70 8.84
C HIS A 697 -8.09 23.80 8.11
N SER A 698 -7.07 23.12 8.63
CA SER A 698 -5.75 23.08 8.00
C SER A 698 -4.97 21.83 8.41
N VAL A 699 -4.19 21.33 7.46
CA VAL A 699 -3.14 20.34 7.65
C VAL A 699 -1.88 20.91 7.02
N ASN A 700 -0.94 21.35 7.84
CA ASN A 700 0.29 21.96 7.37
C ASN A 700 1.44 20.95 7.38
N VAL A 701 2.03 20.69 6.23
CA VAL A 701 3.10 19.67 6.08
C VAL A 701 4.45 20.36 5.86
N HIS A 702 5.39 20.06 6.75
CA HIS A 702 6.77 20.59 6.76
C HIS A 702 7.72 19.45 6.37
N LEU A 703 8.38 19.60 5.23
CA LEU A 703 9.33 18.61 4.73
C LEU A 703 10.74 18.95 5.21
N ILE A 704 11.47 17.93 5.68
CA ILE A 704 12.92 18.00 5.92
C ILE A 704 13.60 17.44 4.69
N ASP A 705 14.32 18.29 3.96
CA ASP A 705 15.05 17.88 2.77
C ASP A 705 16.40 17.26 3.16
N ARG A 706 16.73 16.11 2.54
CA ARG A 706 17.98 15.35 2.73
C ARG A 706 18.63 15.06 1.38
N PRO A 707 19.21 16.03 0.71
CA PRO A 707 19.82 15.82 -0.59
C PRO A 707 20.86 14.68 -0.56
N GLY A 708 20.75 13.74 -1.50
CA GLY A 708 21.61 12.57 -1.61
C GLY A 708 21.32 11.43 -0.62
N ALA A 709 20.37 11.59 0.30
CA ALA A 709 19.94 10.48 1.14
C ALA A 709 19.10 9.48 0.35
N PRO A 710 19.05 8.19 0.76
CA PRO A 710 18.16 7.21 0.15
C PRO A 710 16.70 7.68 0.13
N PHE A 711 15.98 7.33 -0.94
CA PHE A 711 14.54 7.56 -1.03
C PHE A 711 13.79 6.75 0.03
N LEU A 712 12.90 7.41 0.78
CA LEU A 712 12.00 6.75 1.73
C LEU A 712 10.55 7.01 1.32
N GLY A 713 9.74 5.94 1.25
CA GLY A 713 8.34 6.07 0.89
C GLY A 713 7.49 6.68 2.00
N ALA A 714 6.62 7.62 1.64
CA ALA A 714 5.83 8.42 2.59
C ALA A 714 4.31 8.17 2.53
N ALA A 715 3.82 7.38 1.57
CA ALA A 715 2.39 7.28 1.28
C ALA A 715 1.52 6.80 2.46
N GLU A 716 2.07 6.05 3.41
CA GLU A 716 1.36 5.48 4.57
C GLU A 716 1.84 6.05 5.91
N ALA A 717 2.88 6.89 5.91
CA ALA A 717 3.64 7.21 7.10
C ALA A 717 2.85 8.04 8.15
N SER A 718 1.89 8.87 7.74
CA SER A 718 1.09 9.70 8.65
C SER A 718 -0.07 8.94 9.33
N MET A 719 -0.41 7.72 8.89
CA MET A 719 -1.62 7.03 9.36
C MET A 719 -1.59 6.74 10.87
N GLY A 720 -0.56 6.07 11.34
CA GLY A 720 -0.43 5.70 12.76
C GLY A 720 -0.25 6.92 13.69
N PRO A 721 0.71 7.83 13.41
CA PRO A 721 0.90 9.02 14.22
C PRO A 721 -0.36 9.89 14.36
N THR A 722 -1.18 10.02 13.31
CA THR A 722 -2.44 10.78 13.38
C THR A 722 -3.41 10.18 14.39
N ALA A 723 -3.58 8.86 14.40
CA ALA A 723 -4.46 8.18 15.35
C ALA A 723 -3.99 8.39 16.81
N GLY A 724 -2.68 8.26 17.06
CA GLY A 724 -2.08 8.52 18.38
C GLY A 724 -2.25 9.96 18.84
N ALA A 725 -2.01 10.93 17.95
CA ALA A 725 -2.14 12.35 18.27
C ALA A 725 -3.59 12.74 18.58
N ILE A 726 -4.58 12.24 17.80
CA ILE A 726 -6.01 12.46 18.06
C ILE A 726 -6.41 11.90 19.44
N ALA A 727 -5.99 10.68 19.79
CA ALA A 727 -6.28 10.08 21.09
C ALA A 727 -5.71 10.89 22.25
N ASN A 728 -4.48 11.38 22.12
CA ASN A 728 -3.84 12.24 23.10
C ASN A 728 -4.53 13.60 23.22
N ALA A 729 -4.96 14.18 22.11
CA ALA A 729 -5.75 15.43 22.11
C ALA A 729 -7.13 15.25 22.75
N LEU A 730 -7.79 14.11 22.54
CA LEU A 730 -9.06 13.78 23.21
C LEU A 730 -8.89 13.66 24.72
N PHE A 731 -7.81 13.04 25.19
CA PHE A 731 -7.50 13.01 26.61
C PHE A 731 -7.28 14.41 27.17
N ASP A 732 -6.55 15.26 26.46
CA ASP A 732 -6.31 16.65 26.89
C ASP A 732 -7.60 17.46 26.95
N ALA A 733 -8.55 17.24 26.02
CA ALA A 733 -9.84 17.92 25.97
C ALA A 733 -10.81 17.45 27.08
N THR A 734 -10.80 16.15 27.42
CA THR A 734 -11.88 15.51 28.22
C THR A 734 -11.40 14.91 29.55
N GLY A 735 -10.10 14.69 29.73
CA GLY A 735 -9.55 13.91 30.83
C GLY A 735 -9.79 12.41 30.77
N LYS A 736 -10.41 11.89 29.68
CA LYS A 736 -10.77 10.47 29.52
C LYS A 736 -9.85 9.80 28.50
N ARG A 737 -9.24 8.67 28.87
CA ARG A 737 -8.41 7.85 27.97
C ARG A 737 -9.27 6.89 27.16
N LEU A 738 -9.47 7.20 25.89
CA LEU A 738 -10.19 6.35 24.95
C LEU A 738 -9.22 5.34 24.32
N ARG A 739 -9.60 4.06 24.35
CA ARG A 739 -8.73 2.96 23.89
C ARG A 739 -9.37 2.03 22.86
N ASP A 740 -10.67 2.18 22.61
CA ASP A 740 -11.43 1.36 21.67
C ASP A 740 -11.95 2.20 20.52
N MET A 741 -11.39 1.98 19.31
CA MET A 741 -11.83 2.70 18.10
C MET A 741 -13.19 2.17 17.61
N PRO A 742 -14.04 3.08 17.09
CA PRO A 742 -13.86 4.52 16.84
C PRO A 742 -13.97 5.35 18.11
N LEU A 743 -13.20 6.47 18.18
CA LEU A 743 -13.03 7.29 19.38
C LEU A 743 -14.06 8.46 19.52
N ALA A 744 -15.09 8.52 18.71
CA ALA A 744 -16.09 9.59 18.74
C ALA A 744 -17.51 9.05 18.93
N GLY A 745 -18.49 9.94 18.97
CA GLY A 745 -19.90 9.60 19.04
C GLY A 745 -20.31 9.02 20.39
N GLU A 746 -21.15 8.01 20.37
CA GLU A 746 -21.73 7.39 21.56
C GLU A 746 -20.68 6.76 22.50
N SER A 747 -19.58 6.24 21.96
CA SER A 747 -18.48 5.68 22.77
C SER A 747 -17.84 6.76 23.65
N LEU A 748 -17.54 7.92 23.08
CA LEU A 748 -16.99 9.05 23.81
C LEU A 748 -18.01 9.62 24.80
N ARG A 749 -19.26 9.84 24.37
CA ARG A 749 -20.32 10.38 25.20
C ARG A 749 -20.51 9.59 26.50
N ARG A 750 -20.64 8.26 26.40
CA ARG A 750 -20.78 7.36 27.55
C ARG A 750 -19.61 7.48 28.54
N GLN A 751 -18.39 7.66 28.03
CA GLN A 751 -17.20 7.78 28.89
C GLN A 751 -17.10 9.17 29.53
N ILE A 752 -17.60 10.22 28.89
CA ILE A 752 -17.68 11.57 29.51
C ILE A 752 -18.71 11.58 30.64
N ASP A 753 -19.86 10.93 30.43
CA ASP A 753 -20.96 10.85 31.40
C ASP A 753 -20.63 9.94 32.61
N ALA A 754 -19.71 8.98 32.46
CA ALA A 754 -19.26 8.07 33.53
C ALA A 754 -18.15 8.69 34.38
#